data_deaf1a6532452cb063c98d8f7be92fde
#
_entry.id   deaf1a6532452cb063c98d8f7be92fde
#
_cell.length_a   1.000
_cell.length_b   1.000
_cell.length_c   1.000
_cell.angle_alpha   90.00
_cell.angle_beta   90.00
_cell.angle_gamma   90.00
#
_symmetry.space_group_name_H-M   'P 1'
#
loop_
_entity.id
_entity.type
_entity.pdbx_description
1 polymer ?
#
loop_
_entity_poly.entity_id
_entity_poly.type
_entity_poly.pdbx_seq_one_letter_code
_entity_poly.pdbx_strand_id
1 'polypeptide(L)'
;MAEIKGKYTEIKQQTDSLNHNKVDLERRIAQINQQNPDLAIRERLQSETEQIRLQKSGLEGQIKALQSQIETLEPQRNSLKTVEIQVAAKQAELEQLLEKLNHLQSQTQQLEQKATELELLRVTYDALFAQSQSFEEQVKQLRPEIERLQLQKQQILQAIQASEQEYFKIEQQREESHRLALEIKQRQAQIMRLERDAKRLEGVIGGLEGYKAELEQKIKLLKQEIKEIEESAAMALQALRNKLWTNLTTTTRTIDTTSTGEQQFLQGFSDFLHSQGFSFPERVIRAFHTSLKVQDISALAILAGISGTGKSELPQRYADYIGAQMLTLAVQPRWDSPQDLQGFYNYIEKKYKPIDLMRGLYQYQNDPQMRDRLVIVLLDEMNLARVEYYFSDFLSKLETRRSKSTYLDLDVGSLPLPENQRRLLIPHQFLFVGTMNEDETTQSLSDKVLDRANVLTFGKPQALKLRQEYRQNGTPLAAPCGYISYSQFKDWIRKPVPNSLVVEEVRRYLDNANQIMEKLGHPFAHRVYQAITAYVVNYPGVMEGEKEAFKAALADQFGQKLLPKLRGLMIDECHEELEQFSGLIQEIADPSLEQAFEQAKQGRYGQFQWRGFVSETTTSMSIGDSLEALSQSLCIS
;
A
#
# COMPACT_ATOMS: atom_id res chain seq x y z
N MET A 1 -33.56 13.75 -9.80
CA MET A 1 -33.40 14.30 -11.17
C MET A 1 -33.04 13.22 -12.19
N ALA A 2 -31.97 12.45 -11.98
CA ALA A 2 -31.60 11.38 -12.93
C ALA A 2 -32.73 10.33 -13.07
N GLU A 3 -33.31 9.90 -11.97
CA GLU A 3 -34.40 8.92 -11.94
C GLU A 3 -35.67 9.44 -12.63
N ILE A 4 -36.01 10.69 -12.40
CA ILE A 4 -37.19 11.32 -13.07
C ILE A 4 -36.94 11.50 -14.56
N LYS A 5 -35.71 11.89 -14.95
CA LYS A 5 -35.32 11.96 -16.38
C LYS A 5 -35.27 10.57 -17.02
N GLY A 6 -34.84 9.56 -16.27
CA GLY A 6 -34.89 8.17 -16.71
C GLY A 6 -36.33 7.71 -16.98
N LYS A 7 -37.22 7.92 -16.03
CA LYS A 7 -38.68 7.61 -16.19
C LYS A 7 -39.32 8.40 -17.33
N TYR A 8 -38.95 9.66 -17.48
CA TYR A 8 -39.43 10.47 -18.62
C TYR A 8 -39.00 9.90 -19.97
N THR A 9 -37.71 9.50 -20.08
CA THR A 9 -37.19 8.93 -21.31
C THR A 9 -37.84 7.58 -21.63
N GLU A 10 -38.05 6.75 -20.61
CA GLU A 10 -38.69 5.45 -20.75
C GLU A 10 -40.16 5.59 -21.19
N ILE A 11 -40.94 6.47 -20.56
CA ILE A 11 -42.34 6.73 -20.92
C ILE A 11 -42.40 7.36 -22.32
N LYS A 12 -41.48 8.23 -22.69
CA LYS A 12 -41.40 8.80 -24.04
C LYS A 12 -41.12 7.72 -25.09
N GLN A 13 -40.19 6.79 -24.82
CA GLN A 13 -39.96 5.66 -25.73
C GLN A 13 -41.18 4.75 -25.86
N GLN A 14 -41.91 4.50 -24.77
CA GLN A 14 -43.16 3.75 -24.80
C GLN A 14 -44.23 4.45 -25.64
N THR A 15 -44.31 5.78 -25.53
CA THR A 15 -45.26 6.58 -26.32
C THR A 15 -44.90 6.55 -27.81
N ASP A 16 -43.62 6.62 -28.14
CA ASP A 16 -43.15 6.55 -29.54
C ASP A 16 -43.38 5.14 -30.11
N SER A 17 -43.19 4.09 -29.34
CA SER A 17 -43.50 2.72 -29.72
C SER A 17 -45.01 2.52 -29.97
N LEU A 18 -45.85 3.07 -29.10
CA LEU A 18 -47.31 3.04 -29.29
C LEU A 18 -47.74 3.81 -30.53
N ASN A 19 -47.09 4.94 -30.87
CA ASN A 19 -47.33 5.65 -32.10
C ASN A 19 -46.96 4.80 -33.33
N HIS A 20 -45.87 4.07 -33.26
CA HIS A 20 -45.47 3.18 -34.35
C HIS A 20 -46.47 2.04 -34.55
N ASN A 21 -46.85 1.42 -33.43
CA ASN A 21 -47.89 0.36 -33.45
C ASN A 21 -49.25 0.86 -33.97
N LYS A 22 -49.62 2.09 -33.60
CA LYS A 22 -50.83 2.72 -34.11
C LYS A 22 -50.80 2.89 -35.63
N VAL A 23 -49.69 3.40 -36.16
CA VAL A 23 -49.50 3.59 -37.61
C VAL A 23 -49.49 2.25 -38.35
N ASP A 24 -48.89 1.20 -37.75
CA ASP A 24 -48.91 -0.14 -38.33
C ASP A 24 -50.31 -0.75 -38.30
N LEU A 25 -51.06 -0.57 -37.23
CA LEU A 25 -52.45 -0.97 -37.13
C LEU A 25 -53.34 -0.20 -38.13
N GLU A 26 -53.16 1.10 -38.30
CA GLU A 26 -53.89 1.90 -39.29
C GLU A 26 -53.57 1.44 -40.74
N ARG A 27 -52.30 1.04 -41.02
CA ARG A 27 -51.94 0.42 -42.30
C ARG A 27 -52.59 -0.93 -42.47
N ARG A 28 -52.63 -1.76 -41.47
CA ARG A 28 -53.27 -3.08 -41.49
C ARG A 28 -54.82 -2.93 -41.69
N ILE A 29 -55.42 -1.97 -40.99
CA ILE A 29 -56.82 -1.62 -41.18
C ILE A 29 -57.05 -1.19 -42.62
N ALA A 30 -56.20 -0.37 -43.21
CA ALA A 30 -56.31 0.07 -44.62
C ALA A 30 -56.15 -1.11 -45.58
N GLN A 31 -55.23 -2.06 -45.30
CA GLN A 31 -55.01 -3.28 -46.09
C GLN A 31 -56.20 -4.24 -45.99
N ILE A 32 -56.79 -4.42 -44.82
CA ILE A 32 -57.97 -5.28 -44.58
C ILE A 32 -59.23 -4.68 -45.22
N ASN A 33 -59.38 -3.35 -45.19
CA ASN A 33 -60.48 -2.65 -45.87
C ASN A 33 -60.43 -2.82 -47.40
N GLN A 34 -59.24 -3.18 -47.96
CA GLN A 34 -59.10 -3.49 -49.39
C GLN A 34 -59.36 -4.96 -49.74
N GLN A 35 -59.28 -5.87 -48.78
CA GLN A 35 -59.22 -7.31 -49.10
C GLN A 35 -60.39 -8.16 -48.55
N ASN A 36 -61.12 -7.72 -47.51
CA ASN A 36 -62.26 -8.49 -47.02
C ASN A 36 -63.18 -7.67 -46.09
N PRO A 37 -64.48 -7.72 -46.24
CA PRO A 37 -65.46 -6.90 -45.49
C PRO A 37 -65.93 -7.57 -44.19
N ASP A 38 -65.12 -8.28 -43.48
CA ASP A 38 -65.56 -8.98 -42.27
C ASP A 38 -65.63 -8.00 -41.06
N LEU A 39 -66.90 -7.73 -40.65
CA LEU A 39 -67.22 -6.73 -39.62
C LEU A 39 -66.54 -7.00 -38.27
N ALA A 40 -66.35 -8.27 -37.93
CA ALA A 40 -65.84 -8.69 -36.65
C ALA A 40 -64.33 -8.35 -36.47
N ILE A 41 -63.57 -8.40 -37.56
CA ILE A 41 -62.14 -8.05 -37.53
C ILE A 41 -61.96 -6.53 -37.42
N ARG A 42 -62.88 -5.80 -38.06
CA ARG A 42 -62.82 -4.33 -38.00
C ARG A 42 -63.14 -3.78 -36.61
N GLU A 43 -64.14 -4.36 -35.95
CA GLU A 43 -64.47 -3.96 -34.57
C GLU A 43 -63.35 -4.28 -33.58
N ARG A 44 -62.71 -5.43 -33.78
CA ARG A 44 -61.59 -5.81 -32.92
C ARG A 44 -60.37 -4.86 -33.09
N LEU A 45 -60.02 -4.53 -34.33
CA LEU A 45 -58.95 -3.60 -34.62
C LEU A 45 -59.26 -2.16 -34.21
N GLN A 46 -60.49 -1.75 -34.31
CA GLN A 46 -60.99 -0.45 -33.81
C GLN A 46 -60.91 -0.40 -32.29
N SER A 47 -61.27 -1.47 -31.60
CA SER A 47 -61.10 -1.59 -30.14
C SER A 47 -59.65 -1.54 -29.69
N GLU A 48 -58.77 -2.23 -30.38
CA GLU A 48 -57.32 -2.21 -30.09
C GLU A 48 -56.73 -0.82 -30.35
N THR A 49 -57.16 -0.15 -31.43
CA THR A 49 -56.72 1.22 -31.74
C THR A 49 -57.18 2.22 -30.67
N GLU A 50 -58.43 2.05 -30.19
CA GLU A 50 -58.93 2.90 -29.11
C GLU A 50 -58.27 2.63 -27.77
N GLN A 51 -57.92 1.38 -27.47
CA GLN A 51 -57.12 1.04 -26.30
C GLN A 51 -55.73 1.68 -26.35
N ILE A 52 -55.09 1.60 -27.50
CA ILE A 52 -53.76 2.25 -27.70
C ILE A 52 -53.89 3.77 -27.56
N ARG A 53 -54.98 4.35 -28.04
CA ARG A 53 -55.27 5.80 -27.92
C ARG A 53 -55.44 6.21 -26.46
N LEU A 54 -56.18 5.41 -25.69
CA LEU A 54 -56.35 5.63 -24.25
C LEU A 54 -55.03 5.48 -23.48
N GLN A 55 -54.25 4.45 -23.81
CA GLN A 55 -52.91 4.27 -23.20
C GLN A 55 -51.99 5.42 -23.55
N LYS A 56 -51.99 5.86 -24.81
CA LYS A 56 -51.19 7.02 -25.24
C LYS A 56 -51.59 8.29 -24.48
N SER A 57 -52.90 8.56 -24.37
CA SER A 57 -53.38 9.72 -23.61
C SER A 57 -52.97 9.67 -22.13
N GLY A 58 -52.99 8.47 -21.56
CA GLY A 58 -52.51 8.27 -20.18
C GLY A 58 -51.02 8.57 -20.04
N LEU A 59 -50.21 8.10 -20.99
CA LEU A 59 -48.75 8.34 -20.99
C LEU A 59 -48.41 9.80 -21.29
N GLU A 60 -49.17 10.46 -22.19
CA GLU A 60 -49.01 11.90 -22.45
C GLU A 60 -49.33 12.73 -21.20
N GLY A 61 -50.34 12.31 -20.43
CA GLY A 61 -50.65 12.91 -19.12
C GLY A 61 -49.48 12.74 -18.13
N GLN A 62 -48.88 11.55 -18.10
CA GLN A 62 -47.72 11.28 -17.27
C GLN A 62 -46.49 12.06 -17.72
N ILE A 63 -46.28 12.19 -19.02
CA ILE A 63 -45.17 13.01 -19.58
C ILE A 63 -45.33 14.46 -19.12
N LYS A 64 -46.56 15.00 -19.22
CA LYS A 64 -46.87 16.38 -18.84
C LYS A 64 -46.66 16.60 -17.33
N ALA A 65 -47.04 15.62 -16.52
CA ALA A 65 -46.79 15.66 -15.08
C ALA A 65 -45.29 15.59 -14.74
N LEU A 66 -44.55 14.73 -15.45
CA LEU A 66 -43.10 14.63 -15.27
C LEU A 66 -42.36 15.87 -15.77
N GLN A 67 -42.84 16.47 -16.87
CA GLN A 67 -42.29 17.75 -17.35
C GLN A 67 -42.48 18.85 -16.32
N SER A 68 -43.66 18.96 -15.72
CA SER A 68 -43.92 19.90 -14.64
C SER A 68 -43.00 19.63 -13.42
N GLN A 69 -42.77 18.36 -13.10
CA GLN A 69 -41.85 18.00 -12.05
C GLN A 69 -40.38 18.36 -12.39
N ILE A 70 -40.00 18.19 -13.64
CA ILE A 70 -38.67 18.58 -14.13
C ILE A 70 -38.50 20.09 -14.02
N GLU A 71 -39.49 20.87 -14.47
CA GLU A 71 -39.48 22.33 -14.42
C GLU A 71 -39.43 22.88 -12.97
N THR A 72 -40.09 22.18 -12.05
CA THR A 72 -40.02 22.57 -10.61
C THR A 72 -38.69 22.17 -9.94
N LEU A 73 -38.01 21.14 -10.46
CA LEU A 73 -36.76 20.64 -9.92
C LEU A 73 -35.52 21.29 -10.57
N GLU A 74 -35.65 21.89 -11.75
CA GLU A 74 -34.50 22.55 -12.40
C GLU A 74 -33.94 23.76 -11.61
N PRO A 75 -34.77 24.61 -11.01
CA PRO A 75 -34.25 25.65 -10.14
C PRO A 75 -33.53 25.09 -8.90
N GLN A 76 -34.11 24.00 -8.35
CA GLN A 76 -33.48 23.31 -7.20
C GLN A 76 -32.13 22.64 -7.56
N ARG A 77 -32.03 22.11 -8.77
CA ARG A 77 -30.78 21.58 -9.31
C ARG A 77 -29.72 22.67 -9.51
N ASN A 78 -30.16 23.85 -9.95
CA ASN A 78 -29.22 24.93 -10.16
C ASN A 78 -28.69 25.51 -8.83
N SER A 79 -29.53 25.53 -7.80
CA SER A 79 -29.08 25.89 -6.45
C SER A 79 -28.17 24.82 -5.83
N LEU A 80 -28.47 23.52 -6.06
CA LEU A 80 -27.59 22.42 -5.68
C LEU A 80 -26.24 22.47 -6.43
N LYS A 81 -26.27 22.77 -7.74
CA LYS A 81 -25.04 22.97 -8.50
C LYS A 81 -24.19 24.13 -7.97
N THR A 82 -24.84 25.18 -7.48
CA THR A 82 -24.12 26.29 -6.88
C THR A 82 -23.45 25.87 -5.56
N VAL A 83 -24.14 25.03 -4.78
CA VAL A 83 -23.56 24.47 -3.55
C VAL A 83 -22.49 23.41 -3.90
N GLU A 84 -22.71 22.59 -4.93
CA GLU A 84 -21.70 21.66 -5.42
C GLU A 84 -20.42 22.38 -5.90
N ILE A 85 -20.60 23.51 -6.59
CA ILE A 85 -19.46 24.35 -7.01
C ILE A 85 -18.75 24.95 -5.79
N GLN A 86 -19.50 25.37 -4.78
CA GLN A 86 -18.89 25.87 -3.54
C GLN A 86 -18.21 24.77 -2.73
N VAL A 87 -18.79 23.57 -2.72
CA VAL A 87 -18.16 22.40 -2.08
C VAL A 87 -16.93 21.98 -2.86
N ALA A 88 -17.02 21.94 -4.20
CA ALA A 88 -15.88 21.64 -5.04
C ALA A 88 -14.75 22.70 -4.90
N ALA A 89 -15.12 23.97 -4.77
CA ALA A 89 -14.15 25.03 -4.49
C ALA A 89 -13.49 24.86 -3.11
N LYS A 90 -14.27 24.46 -2.11
CA LYS A 90 -13.74 24.17 -0.77
C LYS A 90 -12.95 22.87 -0.71
N GLN A 91 -13.32 21.89 -1.51
CA GLN A 91 -12.53 20.67 -1.69
C GLN A 91 -11.21 20.95 -2.39
N ALA A 92 -11.23 21.80 -3.43
CA ALA A 92 -9.99 22.24 -4.09
C ALA A 92 -9.09 23.07 -3.15
N GLU A 93 -9.69 23.91 -2.28
CA GLU A 93 -8.95 24.61 -1.22
C GLU A 93 -8.35 23.60 -0.21
N LEU A 94 -9.11 22.56 0.13
CA LEU A 94 -8.65 21.52 1.03
C LEU A 94 -7.53 20.68 0.39
N GLU A 95 -7.66 20.35 -0.90
CA GLU A 95 -6.60 19.67 -1.66
C GLU A 95 -5.33 20.52 -1.73
N GLN A 96 -5.49 21.82 -2.00
CA GLN A 96 -4.34 22.74 -1.97
C GLN A 96 -3.70 22.86 -0.57
N LEU A 97 -4.52 22.78 0.48
CA LEU A 97 -4.01 22.77 1.85
C LEU A 97 -3.34 21.44 2.19
N LEU A 98 -3.89 20.32 1.70
CA LEU A 98 -3.27 19.01 1.84
C LEU A 98 -1.96 18.91 1.05
N GLU A 99 -1.93 19.47 -0.14
CA GLU A 99 -0.71 19.55 -0.94
C GLU A 99 0.36 20.43 -0.26
N LYS A 100 -0.08 21.57 0.32
CA LYS A 100 0.79 22.39 1.15
C LYS A 100 1.25 21.69 2.42
N LEU A 101 0.39 20.87 3.02
CA LEU A 101 0.71 20.10 4.22
C LEU A 101 1.72 18.98 3.89
N ASN A 102 1.51 18.31 2.76
CA ASN A 102 2.47 17.32 2.25
C ASN A 102 3.80 17.97 1.84
N HIS A 103 3.72 19.18 1.27
CA HIS A 103 4.93 19.94 0.95
C HIS A 103 5.67 20.39 2.21
N LEU A 104 4.93 20.83 3.24
CA LEU A 104 5.49 21.16 4.54
C LEU A 104 6.05 19.94 5.27
N GLN A 105 5.39 18.77 5.16
CA GLN A 105 5.92 17.52 5.72
C GLN A 105 7.21 17.09 5.01
N SER A 106 7.25 17.24 3.68
CA SER A 106 8.49 17.02 2.91
C SER A 106 9.59 18.02 3.29
N GLN A 107 9.21 19.27 3.55
CA GLN A 107 10.15 20.28 4.04
C GLN A 107 10.63 20.00 5.47
N THR A 108 9.76 19.46 6.31
CA THR A 108 10.12 19.06 7.69
C THR A 108 11.13 17.91 7.68
N GLN A 109 10.91 16.93 6.79
CA GLN A 109 11.89 15.85 6.58
C GLN A 109 13.24 16.35 6.04
N GLN A 110 13.19 17.35 5.14
CA GLN A 110 14.43 17.99 4.66
C GLN A 110 15.09 18.86 5.74
N LEU A 111 14.30 19.40 6.66
CA LEU A 111 14.81 20.20 7.78
C LEU A 111 15.44 19.31 8.86
N GLU A 112 14.92 18.11 9.08
CA GLU A 112 15.56 17.14 9.98
C GLU A 112 16.90 16.62 9.43
N GLN A 113 17.00 16.45 8.10
CA GLN A 113 18.28 16.15 7.46
C GLN A 113 19.26 17.33 7.54
N LYS A 114 18.74 18.56 7.50
CA LYS A 114 19.58 19.77 7.67
C LYS A 114 19.92 20.08 9.13
N ALA A 115 19.19 19.50 10.08
CA ALA A 115 19.49 19.71 11.50
C ALA A 115 20.84 19.10 11.91
N THR A 116 21.23 18.01 11.21
CA THR A 116 22.58 17.43 11.40
C THR A 116 23.68 18.24 10.72
N GLU A 117 23.36 18.98 9.64
CA GLU A 117 24.31 19.94 9.04
C GLU A 117 24.41 21.25 9.83
N LEU A 118 23.37 21.59 10.58
CA LEU A 118 23.31 22.83 11.37
C LEU A 118 24.24 22.83 12.61
N GLU A 119 24.61 21.66 13.08
CA GLU A 119 25.61 21.59 14.17
C GLU A 119 27.01 22.01 13.70
N LEU A 120 27.29 21.84 12.41
CA LEU A 120 28.53 22.34 11.79
C LEU A 120 28.44 23.85 11.47
N LEU A 121 27.22 24.37 11.28
CA LEU A 121 26.97 25.80 11.00
C LEU A 121 26.91 26.67 12.25
N ARG A 122 26.83 26.05 13.42
CA ARG A 122 26.74 26.76 14.71
C ARG A 122 27.98 27.62 14.98
N VAL A 123 29.14 27.19 14.49
CA VAL A 123 30.38 27.95 14.63
C VAL A 123 30.41 29.19 13.73
N THR A 124 29.66 29.16 12.61
CA THR A 124 29.54 30.34 11.73
C THR A 124 28.40 31.26 12.12
N TYR A 125 27.45 30.79 12.93
CA TYR A 125 26.31 31.57 13.39
C TYR A 125 26.71 32.63 14.44
N ASP A 126 27.69 32.34 15.29
CA ASP A 126 28.13 33.30 16.33
C ASP A 126 28.80 34.55 15.75
N ALA A 127 29.33 34.43 14.52
CA ALA A 127 29.85 35.61 13.81
C ALA A 127 28.76 36.51 13.17
N LEU A 128 27.63 35.89 12.76
CA LEU A 128 26.50 36.60 12.15
C LEU A 128 25.54 37.21 13.19
N PHE A 129 25.54 36.70 14.40
CA PHE A 129 24.70 37.20 15.48
C PHE A 129 25.11 38.62 15.95
N ALA A 130 26.41 38.93 15.87
CA ALA A 130 26.90 40.29 16.15
C ALA A 130 26.44 41.33 15.13
N GLN A 131 26.14 40.90 13.89
CA GLN A 131 25.66 41.77 12.82
C GLN A 131 24.15 42.03 12.89
N SER A 132 23.38 41.09 13.43
CA SER A 132 21.92 41.19 13.58
C SER A 132 21.51 42.25 14.61
N GLN A 133 22.28 42.46 15.67
CA GLN A 133 21.96 43.45 16.70
C GLN A 133 22.00 44.88 16.16
N SER A 134 22.84 45.15 15.15
CA SER A 134 22.90 46.46 14.52
C SER A 134 21.63 46.81 13.71
N PHE A 135 20.96 45.82 13.15
CA PHE A 135 19.73 46.04 12.37
C PHE A 135 18.48 46.23 13.26
N GLU A 136 18.46 45.59 14.43
CA GLU A 136 17.34 45.77 15.37
C GLU A 136 17.22 47.18 15.91
N GLU A 137 18.36 47.86 16.05
CA GLU A 137 18.37 49.26 16.48
C GLU A 137 17.83 50.22 15.41
N GLN A 138 18.09 49.95 14.13
CA GLN A 138 17.55 50.73 13.01
C GLN A 138 16.02 50.55 12.83
N VAL A 139 15.52 49.35 13.06
CA VAL A 139 14.06 49.09 13.00
C VAL A 139 13.29 49.79 14.12
N LYS A 140 13.91 49.92 15.30
CA LYS A 140 13.30 50.67 16.43
C LYS A 140 13.17 52.16 16.18
N GLN A 141 14.05 52.75 15.34
CA GLN A 141 14.00 54.15 15.00
C GLN A 141 12.96 54.48 13.92
N LEU A 142 12.66 53.56 13.03
CA LEU A 142 11.73 53.79 11.92
C LEU A 142 10.24 53.55 12.27
N ARG A 143 9.97 52.77 13.32
CA ARG A 143 8.58 52.51 13.75
C ARG A 143 7.78 53.76 14.13
N PRO A 144 8.31 54.69 14.96
CA PRO A 144 7.54 55.85 15.34
C PRO A 144 7.30 56.86 14.20
N GLU A 145 8.15 56.82 13.17
CA GLU A 145 8.00 57.70 12.01
C GLU A 145 6.87 57.22 11.07
N ILE A 146 6.71 55.91 10.92
CA ILE A 146 5.60 55.31 10.17
C ILE A 146 4.25 55.58 10.87
N GLU A 147 4.20 55.47 12.18
CA GLU A 147 2.97 55.77 12.94
C GLU A 147 2.57 57.23 12.83
N ARG A 148 3.56 58.15 12.84
CA ARG A 148 3.31 59.59 12.68
C ARG A 148 2.77 59.94 11.28
N LEU A 149 3.29 59.32 10.24
CA LEU A 149 2.82 59.51 8.86
C LEU A 149 1.44 58.89 8.62
N GLN A 150 1.12 57.79 9.27
CA GLN A 150 -0.22 57.20 9.22
C GLN A 150 -1.26 58.08 9.89
N LEU A 151 -0.91 58.68 11.02
CA LEU A 151 -1.79 59.62 11.72
C LEU A 151 -2.03 60.89 10.89
N GLN A 152 -0.99 61.46 10.25
CA GLN A 152 -1.13 62.59 9.35
C GLN A 152 -2.00 62.31 8.13
N LYS A 153 -1.85 61.13 7.55
CA LYS A 153 -2.70 60.67 6.42
C LYS A 153 -4.16 60.61 6.84
N GLN A 154 -4.45 60.16 8.05
CA GLN A 154 -5.81 60.05 8.56
C GLN A 154 -6.45 61.43 8.82
N GLN A 155 -5.67 62.38 9.32
CA GLN A 155 -6.12 63.79 9.54
C GLN A 155 -6.41 64.54 8.23
N ILE A 156 -5.58 64.30 7.20
CA ILE A 156 -5.79 64.92 5.87
C ILE A 156 -7.04 64.37 5.19
N LEU A 157 -7.27 63.03 5.30
CA LEU A 157 -8.47 62.40 4.76
C LEU A 157 -9.76 62.93 5.42
N GLN A 158 -9.73 63.20 6.72
CA GLN A 158 -10.87 63.79 7.43
C GLN A 158 -11.12 65.23 7.03
N ALA A 159 -10.05 66.03 6.78
CA ALA A 159 -10.18 67.41 6.33
C ALA A 159 -10.72 67.54 4.90
N ILE A 160 -10.35 66.65 4.00
CA ILE A 160 -10.89 66.58 2.62
C ILE A 160 -12.38 66.26 2.65
N GLN A 161 -12.80 65.26 3.44
CA GLN A 161 -14.21 64.92 3.57
C GLN A 161 -15.08 66.03 4.17
N ALA A 162 -14.53 66.85 5.07
CA ALA A 162 -15.26 67.97 5.66
C ALA A 162 -15.45 69.11 4.66
N SER A 163 -14.46 69.42 3.82
CA SER A 163 -14.54 70.49 2.85
C SER A 163 -15.41 70.22 1.63
N GLU A 164 -15.49 68.95 1.22
CA GLU A 164 -16.41 68.51 0.15
C GLU A 164 -17.89 68.58 0.56
N GLN A 165 -18.16 68.46 1.85
CA GLN A 165 -19.53 68.57 2.37
C GLN A 165 -20.05 70.00 2.44
N GLU A 166 -19.19 71.00 2.59
CA GLU A 166 -19.63 72.38 2.64
C GLU A 166 -19.92 73.01 1.27
N TYR A 167 -19.17 72.65 0.25
CA TYR A 167 -19.36 73.14 -1.11
C TYR A 167 -20.65 72.65 -1.75
N PHE A 168 -21.07 71.46 -1.38
CA PHE A 168 -22.28 70.90 -1.91
C PHE A 168 -23.58 71.44 -1.34
N LYS A 169 -23.50 72.17 -0.20
CA LYS A 169 -24.70 72.70 0.46
C LYS A 169 -25.20 74.03 -0.12
N ILE A 170 -24.35 74.76 -0.77
CA ILE A 170 -24.70 76.14 -1.21
C ILE A 170 -25.38 76.19 -2.60
N GLU A 171 -25.09 75.24 -3.45
CA GLU A 171 -25.63 75.17 -4.82
C GLU A 171 -27.01 74.54 -4.90
N GLN A 172 -27.36 73.71 -3.92
CA GLN A 172 -28.63 73.00 -3.90
C GLN A 172 -29.87 73.76 -3.48
N GLN A 173 -29.71 74.94 -2.80
CA GLN A 173 -30.87 75.60 -2.22
C GLN A 173 -31.69 76.49 -3.19
N ARG A 174 -31.22 76.77 -4.39
CA ARG A 174 -31.93 77.60 -5.37
C ARG A 174 -32.69 76.85 -6.44
N GLU A 175 -32.30 75.64 -6.78
CA GLU A 175 -33.02 74.82 -7.79
C GLU A 175 -34.06 73.91 -7.18
N GLU A 176 -34.03 73.74 -5.88
CA GLU A 176 -34.75 72.69 -5.15
C GLU A 176 -36.27 72.97 -4.99
N SER A 177 -36.70 74.23 -4.96
CA SER A 177 -38.13 74.49 -4.66
C SER A 177 -39.10 74.13 -5.82
N HIS A 178 -38.63 74.17 -7.05
CA HIS A 178 -39.46 73.82 -8.19
C HIS A 178 -39.35 72.36 -8.62
N ARG A 179 -38.23 71.70 -8.32
CA ARG A 179 -38.02 70.28 -8.56
C ARG A 179 -38.73 69.38 -7.54
N LEU A 180 -38.77 69.85 -6.30
CA LEU A 180 -39.31 69.13 -5.16
C LEU A 180 -40.81 68.75 -5.30
N ALA A 181 -41.64 69.64 -5.88
CA ALA A 181 -43.06 69.34 -6.03
C ALA A 181 -43.36 68.28 -7.09
N LEU A 182 -42.54 68.24 -8.16
CA LEU A 182 -42.64 67.18 -9.16
C LEU A 182 -42.03 65.86 -8.68
N GLU A 183 -40.92 66.02 -7.94
CA GLU A 183 -40.19 64.88 -7.38
C GLU A 183 -40.97 64.15 -6.27
N ILE A 184 -41.70 64.92 -5.45
CA ILE A 184 -42.57 64.39 -4.40
C ILE A 184 -43.67 63.46 -5.04
N LYS A 185 -44.25 63.92 -6.14
CA LYS A 185 -45.28 63.09 -6.84
C LYS A 185 -44.69 61.83 -7.48
N GLN A 186 -43.48 61.94 -8.02
CA GLN A 186 -42.76 60.79 -8.56
C GLN A 186 -42.28 59.86 -7.45
N ARG A 187 -41.78 60.40 -6.34
CA ARG A 187 -41.35 59.62 -5.18
C ARG A 187 -42.52 58.92 -4.47
N GLN A 188 -43.66 59.58 -4.36
CA GLN A 188 -44.86 58.93 -3.81
C GLN A 188 -45.30 57.72 -4.66
N ALA A 189 -45.25 57.87 -5.99
CA ALA A 189 -45.53 56.73 -6.88
C ALA A 189 -44.44 55.62 -6.79
N GLN A 190 -43.18 56.07 -6.55
CA GLN A 190 -42.04 55.17 -6.36
C GLN A 190 -42.11 54.48 -4.99
N ILE A 191 -42.50 55.19 -3.95
CA ILE A 191 -42.75 54.63 -2.62
C ILE A 191 -43.84 53.55 -2.67
N MET A 192 -44.96 53.82 -3.34
CA MET A 192 -46.01 52.83 -3.51
C MET A 192 -45.56 51.59 -4.33
N ARG A 193 -44.57 51.78 -5.23
CA ARG A 193 -43.95 50.62 -5.93
C ARG A 193 -43.00 49.86 -5.00
N LEU A 194 -42.14 50.60 -4.28
CA LEU A 194 -41.19 50.04 -3.33
C LEU A 194 -41.89 49.34 -2.16
N GLU A 195 -43.03 49.89 -1.68
CA GLU A 195 -43.83 49.21 -0.63
C GLU A 195 -44.47 47.92 -1.14
N ARG A 196 -44.90 47.90 -2.42
CA ARG A 196 -45.36 46.66 -3.05
C ARG A 196 -44.23 45.65 -3.25
N ASP A 197 -43.06 46.12 -3.67
CA ASP A 197 -41.90 45.31 -3.86
C ASP A 197 -41.31 44.82 -2.51
N ALA A 198 -41.32 45.69 -1.49
CA ALA A 198 -40.95 45.31 -0.11
C ALA A 198 -41.87 44.22 0.43
N LYS A 199 -43.19 44.39 0.26
CA LYS A 199 -44.15 43.38 0.71
C LYS A 199 -44.03 42.06 -0.05
N ARG A 200 -43.62 42.15 -1.34
CA ARG A 200 -43.31 40.97 -2.16
C ARG A 200 -42.01 40.29 -1.72
N LEU A 201 -41.01 41.14 -1.42
CA LEU A 201 -39.72 40.63 -0.90
C LEU A 201 -39.86 40.03 0.51
N GLU A 202 -40.67 40.63 1.39
CA GLU A 202 -41.00 40.04 2.69
C GLU A 202 -41.62 38.64 2.55
N GLY A 203 -42.54 38.48 1.58
CA GLY A 203 -43.11 37.19 1.26
C GLY A 203 -42.07 36.20 0.72
N VAL A 204 -41.14 36.67 -0.09
CA VAL A 204 -40.01 35.83 -0.59
C VAL A 204 -39.02 35.49 0.54
N ILE A 205 -38.73 36.49 1.41
CA ILE A 205 -37.86 36.26 2.57
C ILE A 205 -38.47 35.22 3.52
N GLY A 206 -39.77 35.35 3.83
CA GLY A 206 -40.49 34.39 4.66
C GLY A 206 -40.49 32.99 4.03
N GLY A 207 -40.62 32.92 2.70
CA GLY A 207 -40.50 31.63 1.96
C GLY A 207 -39.08 31.06 2.01
N LEU A 208 -38.09 31.92 1.88
CA LEU A 208 -36.68 31.50 1.96
C LEU A 208 -36.26 31.12 3.40
N GLU A 209 -36.79 31.80 4.42
CA GLU A 209 -36.58 31.42 5.82
C GLU A 209 -37.22 30.08 6.14
N GLY A 210 -38.43 29.81 5.64
CA GLY A 210 -39.06 28.50 5.74
C GLY A 210 -38.24 27.40 5.06
N TYR A 211 -37.75 27.68 3.84
CA TYR A 211 -36.86 26.74 3.12
C TYR A 211 -35.51 26.53 3.80
N LYS A 212 -34.95 27.59 4.38
CA LYS A 212 -33.73 27.51 5.18
C LYS A 212 -33.91 26.63 6.42
N ALA A 213 -35.02 26.80 7.13
CA ALA A 213 -35.34 25.97 8.29
C ALA A 213 -35.51 24.48 7.92
N GLU A 214 -36.14 24.22 6.77
CA GLU A 214 -36.27 22.85 6.23
C GLU A 214 -34.91 22.26 5.87
N LEU A 215 -34.04 23.03 5.23
CA LEU A 215 -32.66 22.61 4.91
C LEU A 215 -31.83 22.38 6.17
N GLU A 216 -31.92 23.23 7.16
CA GLU A 216 -31.23 23.09 8.44
C GLU A 216 -31.69 21.79 9.17
N GLN A 217 -32.97 21.51 9.13
CA GLN A 217 -33.50 20.25 9.67
C GLN A 217 -32.97 19.03 8.91
N LYS A 218 -32.92 19.11 7.58
CA LYS A 218 -32.39 18.05 6.74
C LYS A 218 -30.88 17.84 6.93
N ILE A 219 -30.13 18.94 7.09
CA ILE A 219 -28.70 18.88 7.44
C ILE A 219 -28.50 18.22 8.82
N LYS A 220 -29.37 18.55 9.80
CA LYS A 220 -29.30 17.95 11.12
C LYS A 220 -29.54 16.44 11.06
N LEU A 221 -30.55 15.99 10.30
CA LEU A 221 -30.84 14.57 10.10
C LEU A 221 -29.68 13.85 9.40
N LEU A 222 -29.16 14.43 8.30
CA LEU A 222 -28.02 13.85 7.58
C LEU A 222 -26.75 13.78 8.46
N LYS A 223 -26.49 14.79 9.29
CA LYS A 223 -25.38 14.75 10.24
C LYS A 223 -25.54 13.64 11.29
N GLN A 224 -26.77 13.39 11.70
CA GLN A 224 -27.08 12.30 12.62
C GLN A 224 -26.90 10.94 11.94
N GLU A 225 -27.39 10.79 10.72
CA GLU A 225 -27.18 9.58 9.91
C GLU A 225 -25.68 9.30 9.65
N ILE A 226 -24.91 10.33 9.32
CA ILE A 226 -23.46 10.22 9.14
C ILE A 226 -22.81 9.72 10.43
N LYS A 227 -23.18 10.30 11.56
CA LYS A 227 -22.63 9.91 12.86
C LYS A 227 -22.97 8.45 13.21
N GLU A 228 -24.19 8.02 12.97
CA GLU A 228 -24.61 6.63 13.17
C GLU A 228 -23.84 5.65 12.26
N ILE A 229 -23.60 6.07 11.00
CA ILE A 229 -22.79 5.32 10.04
C ILE A 229 -21.33 5.23 10.52
N GLU A 230 -20.76 6.35 10.97
CA GLU A 230 -19.37 6.40 11.49
C GLU A 230 -19.22 5.54 12.75
N GLU A 231 -20.17 5.60 13.68
CA GLU A 231 -20.18 4.78 14.89
C GLU A 231 -20.32 3.29 14.55
N SER A 232 -21.21 2.96 13.62
CA SER A 232 -21.39 1.59 13.13
C SER A 232 -20.11 1.07 12.46
N ALA A 233 -19.49 1.89 11.63
CA ALA A 233 -18.23 1.56 10.97
C ALA A 233 -17.07 1.41 11.98
N ALA A 234 -17.02 2.28 13.00
CA ALA A 234 -16.04 2.21 14.07
C ALA A 234 -16.16 0.92 14.87
N MET A 235 -17.39 0.52 15.21
CA MET A 235 -17.67 -0.75 15.89
C MET A 235 -17.34 -1.95 15.04
N ALA A 236 -17.66 -1.89 13.74
CA ALA A 236 -17.37 -2.97 12.80
C ALA A 236 -15.88 -3.22 12.63
N LEU A 237 -15.05 -2.17 12.68
CA LEU A 237 -13.60 -2.23 12.55
C LEU A 237 -12.84 -2.24 13.87
N GLN A 238 -13.53 -2.34 15.02
CA GLN A 238 -12.88 -2.28 16.34
C GLN A 238 -11.77 -3.32 16.48
N ALA A 239 -12.02 -4.56 16.05
CA ALA A 239 -11.04 -5.63 16.12
C ALA A 239 -9.77 -5.33 15.29
N LEU A 240 -9.92 -4.66 14.14
CA LEU A 240 -8.79 -4.23 13.30
C LEU A 240 -7.95 -3.14 13.96
N ARG A 241 -8.59 -2.27 14.77
CA ARG A 241 -7.94 -1.14 15.46
C ARG A 241 -7.18 -1.55 16.71
N ASN A 242 -7.41 -2.76 17.22
CA ASN A 242 -6.70 -3.26 18.40
C ASN A 242 -5.21 -3.43 18.07
N LYS A 243 -4.36 -2.71 18.80
CA LYS A 243 -2.92 -2.76 18.61
C LYS A 243 -2.37 -4.16 18.90
N LEU A 244 -1.44 -4.62 18.07
CA LEU A 244 -0.65 -5.84 18.30
C LEU A 244 0.56 -5.53 19.17
N TRP A 245 1.21 -4.40 18.89
CA TRP A 245 2.42 -3.99 19.56
C TRP A 245 2.15 -2.74 20.43
N THR A 246 2.21 -2.90 21.74
CA THR A 246 1.90 -1.83 22.70
C THR A 246 3.16 -1.25 23.35
N ASN A 247 4.19 -2.08 23.56
CA ASN A 247 5.41 -1.69 24.26
C ASN A 247 6.57 -1.56 23.24
N LEU A 248 6.52 -0.50 22.43
CA LEU A 248 7.55 -0.24 21.43
C LEU A 248 8.74 0.48 22.03
N THR A 249 9.92 -0.09 21.90
CA THR A 249 11.18 0.59 22.28
C THR A 249 11.35 1.84 21.43
N THR A 250 11.56 2.99 22.05
CA THR A 250 11.70 4.27 21.33
C THR A 250 13.11 4.54 20.82
N THR A 251 14.10 3.86 21.37
CA THR A 251 15.53 4.09 21.05
C THR A 251 15.89 3.45 19.72
N THR A 252 16.34 4.23 18.76
CA THR A 252 16.95 3.75 17.52
C THR A 252 18.42 3.42 17.76
N ARG A 253 18.84 2.24 17.33
CA ARG A 253 20.24 1.81 17.39
C ARG A 253 21.00 2.34 16.19
N THR A 254 22.10 3.02 16.39
CA THR A 254 23.01 3.41 15.31
C THR A 254 23.87 2.20 14.93
N ILE A 255 23.89 1.86 13.65
CA ILE A 255 24.72 0.82 13.07
C ILE A 255 25.62 1.39 11.99
N ASP A 256 26.75 0.74 11.78
CA ASP A 256 27.57 1.03 10.61
C ASP A 256 26.93 0.41 9.37
N THR A 257 26.49 1.27 8.43
CA THR A 257 25.86 0.85 7.18
C THR A 257 26.84 0.54 6.05
N THR A 258 28.15 0.61 6.33
CA THR A 258 29.17 0.16 5.39
C THR A 258 29.17 -1.36 5.26
N SER A 259 29.85 -1.87 4.26
CA SER A 259 29.99 -3.31 4.05
C SER A 259 30.71 -4.00 5.21
N THR A 260 31.72 -3.35 5.76
CA THR A 260 32.44 -3.86 6.94
C THR A 260 31.52 -3.88 8.15
N GLY A 261 30.68 -2.84 8.31
CA GLY A 261 29.67 -2.79 9.36
C GLY A 261 28.61 -3.88 9.20
N GLU A 262 28.18 -4.19 7.96
CA GLU A 262 27.26 -5.29 7.68
C GLU A 262 27.85 -6.65 8.07
N GLN A 263 29.13 -6.90 7.75
CA GLN A 263 29.83 -8.14 8.14
C GLN A 263 29.97 -8.24 9.66
N GLN A 264 30.35 -7.16 10.33
CA GLN A 264 30.42 -7.10 11.79
C GLN A 264 29.06 -7.33 12.44
N PHE A 265 28.01 -6.78 11.86
CA PHE A 265 26.65 -7.01 12.31
C PHE A 265 26.29 -8.50 12.23
N LEU A 266 26.59 -9.17 11.12
CA LEU A 266 26.32 -10.60 10.94
C LEU A 266 27.15 -11.47 11.88
N GLN A 267 28.39 -11.10 12.12
CA GLN A 267 29.25 -11.78 13.12
C GLN A 267 28.64 -11.64 14.52
N GLY A 268 28.24 -10.43 14.91
CA GLY A 268 27.58 -10.19 16.20
C GLY A 268 26.26 -10.94 16.34
N PHE A 269 25.50 -11.09 15.24
CA PHE A 269 24.28 -11.91 15.21
C PHE A 269 24.61 -13.40 15.40
N SER A 270 25.68 -13.90 14.75
CA SER A 270 26.15 -15.27 14.94
C SER A 270 26.54 -15.53 16.38
N ASP A 271 27.30 -14.62 17.01
CA ASP A 271 27.70 -14.72 18.42
C ASP A 271 26.49 -14.71 19.36
N PHE A 272 25.51 -13.85 19.07
CA PHE A 272 24.23 -13.82 19.79
C PHE A 272 23.51 -15.17 19.70
N LEU A 273 23.38 -15.75 18.50
CA LEU A 273 22.76 -17.06 18.30
C LEU A 273 23.48 -18.15 19.10
N HIS A 274 24.81 -18.20 19.04
CA HIS A 274 25.61 -19.16 19.80
C HIS A 274 25.37 -19.01 21.31
N SER A 275 25.31 -17.78 21.82
CA SER A 275 25.04 -17.52 23.24
C SER A 275 23.65 -18.02 23.67
N GLN A 276 22.69 -18.02 22.75
CA GLN A 276 21.33 -18.52 22.98
C GLN A 276 21.24 -20.06 22.80
N GLY A 277 22.33 -20.71 22.45
CA GLY A 277 22.38 -22.16 22.20
C GLY A 277 21.87 -22.58 20.82
N PHE A 278 22.00 -21.69 19.83
CA PHE A 278 21.75 -22.00 18.42
C PHE A 278 23.07 -21.98 17.64
N SER A 279 23.25 -22.95 16.76
CA SER A 279 24.39 -22.98 15.85
C SER A 279 23.86 -23.10 14.42
N PHE A 280 23.89 -21.97 13.72
CA PHE A 280 23.62 -21.94 12.29
C PHE A 280 24.92 -21.71 11.52
N PRO A 281 25.13 -22.38 10.38
CA PRO A 281 26.25 -22.08 9.51
C PRO A 281 26.23 -20.59 9.10
N GLU A 282 27.41 -19.98 9.04
CA GLU A 282 27.54 -18.57 8.65
C GLU A 282 26.91 -18.29 7.28
N ARG A 283 27.04 -19.24 6.34
CA ARG A 283 26.39 -19.19 5.02
C ARG A 283 24.87 -19.04 5.15
N VAL A 284 24.22 -19.78 6.04
CA VAL A 284 22.76 -19.71 6.26
C VAL A 284 22.38 -18.35 6.80
N ILE A 285 23.18 -17.80 7.72
CA ILE A 285 22.97 -16.45 8.29
C ILE A 285 23.08 -15.39 7.19
N ARG A 286 24.14 -15.44 6.38
CA ARG A 286 24.34 -14.53 5.24
C ARG A 286 23.25 -14.67 4.19
N ALA A 287 22.85 -15.89 3.84
CA ALA A 287 21.80 -16.18 2.88
C ALA A 287 20.43 -15.68 3.36
N PHE A 288 20.12 -15.87 4.65
CA PHE A 288 18.88 -15.36 5.24
C PHE A 288 18.83 -13.83 5.23
N HIS A 289 19.88 -13.18 5.71
CA HIS A 289 20.00 -11.72 5.69
C HIS A 289 19.87 -11.16 4.26
N THR A 290 20.58 -11.75 3.29
CA THR A 290 20.49 -11.36 1.88
C THR A 290 19.08 -11.53 1.33
N SER A 291 18.42 -12.63 1.67
CA SER A 291 17.05 -12.89 1.24
C SER A 291 16.05 -11.84 1.75
N LEU A 292 16.27 -11.31 2.96
CA LEU A 292 15.48 -10.20 3.49
C LEU A 292 15.75 -8.88 2.76
N LYS A 293 17.00 -8.60 2.39
CA LYS A 293 17.40 -7.39 1.64
C LYS A 293 16.79 -7.33 0.25
N VAL A 294 16.60 -8.47 -0.41
CA VAL A 294 16.13 -8.52 -1.80
C VAL A 294 14.63 -8.75 -1.95
N GLN A 295 13.84 -8.60 -0.90
CA GLN A 295 12.39 -8.87 -0.92
C GLN A 295 11.58 -7.96 -1.84
N ASP A 296 12.13 -6.88 -2.33
CA ASP A 296 11.50 -6.11 -3.40
C ASP A 296 11.50 -6.85 -4.75
N ILE A 297 12.35 -7.86 -4.91
CA ILE A 297 12.47 -8.67 -6.12
C ILE A 297 12.04 -10.12 -5.87
N SER A 298 12.55 -10.74 -4.82
CA SER A 298 12.15 -12.06 -4.33
C SER A 298 11.32 -11.90 -3.07
N ALA A 299 10.02 -11.75 -3.22
CA ALA A 299 9.09 -11.24 -2.22
C ALA A 299 9.01 -12.04 -0.91
N LEU A 300 9.56 -13.25 -0.89
CA LEU A 300 9.45 -14.20 0.23
C LEU A 300 10.78 -14.93 0.46
N ALA A 301 11.19 -15.04 1.71
CA ALA A 301 12.27 -15.92 2.13
C ALA A 301 11.66 -17.19 2.75
N ILE A 302 11.92 -18.35 2.20
CA ILE A 302 11.37 -19.62 2.68
C ILE A 302 12.46 -20.45 3.33
N LEU A 303 12.23 -20.90 4.54
CA LEU A 303 13.13 -21.78 5.29
C LEU A 303 12.54 -23.20 5.24
N ALA A 304 13.12 -24.04 4.37
CA ALA A 304 12.67 -25.40 4.12
C ALA A 304 13.55 -26.44 4.82
N GLY A 305 13.03 -27.63 5.10
CA GLY A 305 13.78 -28.75 5.62
C GLY A 305 13.05 -29.51 6.71
N ILE A 306 13.74 -30.48 7.33
CA ILE A 306 13.14 -31.35 8.34
C ILE A 306 12.76 -30.59 9.61
N SER A 307 11.77 -31.13 10.34
CA SER A 307 11.33 -30.50 11.61
C SER A 307 12.45 -30.49 12.65
N GLY A 308 12.48 -29.44 13.48
CA GLY A 308 13.46 -29.31 14.57
C GLY A 308 14.84 -28.75 14.19
N THR A 309 15.03 -28.27 12.96
CA THR A 309 16.31 -27.66 12.52
C THR A 309 16.46 -26.17 12.84
N GLY A 310 15.52 -25.59 13.57
CA GLY A 310 15.59 -24.17 13.96
C GLY A 310 15.02 -23.19 12.93
N LYS A 311 14.26 -23.65 11.94
CA LYS A 311 13.66 -22.81 10.89
C LYS A 311 12.86 -21.63 11.42
N SER A 312 11.98 -21.85 12.39
CA SER A 312 11.15 -20.81 12.98
C SER A 312 11.95 -19.94 13.99
N GLU A 313 13.01 -20.51 14.57
CA GLU A 313 13.86 -19.77 15.53
C GLU A 313 14.74 -18.71 14.84
N LEU A 314 15.29 -19.00 13.66
CA LEU A 314 16.20 -18.08 12.97
C LEU A 314 15.55 -16.69 12.71
N PRO A 315 14.34 -16.58 12.11
CA PRO A 315 13.70 -15.29 11.91
C PRO A 315 13.28 -14.61 13.22
N GLN A 316 12.91 -15.39 14.25
CA GLN A 316 12.58 -14.84 15.57
C GLN A 316 13.82 -14.22 16.24
N ARG A 317 14.92 -14.96 16.28
CA ARG A 317 16.19 -14.45 16.84
C ARG A 317 16.75 -13.28 16.03
N TYR A 318 16.57 -13.30 14.72
CA TYR A 318 16.94 -12.17 13.88
C TYR A 318 16.11 -10.94 14.21
N ALA A 319 14.78 -11.08 14.36
CA ALA A 319 13.90 -9.99 14.79
C ALA A 319 14.31 -9.44 16.17
N ASP A 320 14.57 -10.33 17.13
CA ASP A 320 15.06 -9.94 18.46
C ASP A 320 16.36 -9.13 18.36
N TYR A 321 17.31 -9.59 17.55
CA TYR A 321 18.62 -8.97 17.41
C TYR A 321 18.59 -7.59 16.76
N ILE A 322 17.73 -7.41 15.75
CA ILE A 322 17.57 -6.10 15.07
C ILE A 322 16.54 -5.19 15.75
N GLY A 323 15.81 -5.69 16.74
CA GLY A 323 14.71 -4.96 17.38
C GLY A 323 13.49 -4.77 16.48
N ALA A 324 13.30 -5.64 15.49
CA ALA A 324 12.12 -5.64 14.63
C ALA A 324 10.90 -6.18 15.37
N GLN A 325 9.72 -5.76 14.90
CA GLN A 325 8.49 -6.36 15.36
C GLN A 325 8.27 -7.71 14.69
N MET A 326 7.90 -8.70 15.48
CA MET A 326 7.62 -10.05 14.98
C MET A 326 6.12 -10.28 14.89
N LEU A 327 5.69 -10.88 13.78
CA LEU A 327 4.32 -11.33 13.57
C LEU A 327 4.34 -12.76 13.07
N THR A 328 3.96 -13.71 13.92
CA THR A 328 3.91 -15.12 13.54
C THR A 328 2.48 -15.53 13.20
N LEU A 329 2.31 -16.08 12.02
CA LEU A 329 1.05 -16.60 11.48
C LEU A 329 1.19 -18.10 11.29
N ALA A 330 0.57 -18.88 12.16
CA ALA A 330 0.52 -20.34 12.03
C ALA A 330 -0.48 -20.71 10.93
N VAL A 331 0.03 -21.22 9.81
CA VAL A 331 -0.80 -21.66 8.69
C VAL A 331 -1.56 -22.93 9.07
N GLN A 332 -2.82 -23.00 8.69
CA GLN A 332 -3.68 -24.14 8.99
C GLN A 332 -3.99 -24.93 7.72
N PRO A 333 -4.13 -26.26 7.81
CA PRO A 333 -4.40 -27.11 6.63
C PRO A 333 -5.67 -26.74 5.87
N ARG A 334 -6.60 -26.02 6.51
CA ARG A 334 -7.88 -25.59 5.92
C ARG A 334 -7.81 -24.29 5.13
N TRP A 335 -6.64 -23.63 5.10
CA TRP A 335 -6.50 -22.38 4.37
C TRP A 335 -6.55 -22.63 2.87
N ASP A 336 -7.54 -22.06 2.19
CA ASP A 336 -7.79 -22.26 0.76
C ASP A 336 -8.09 -20.96 -0.01
N SER A 337 -8.15 -19.84 0.72
CA SER A 337 -8.55 -18.56 0.14
C SER A 337 -7.73 -17.39 0.72
N PRO A 338 -7.62 -16.25 0.02
CA PRO A 338 -7.00 -15.04 0.56
C PRO A 338 -7.64 -14.53 1.86
N GLN A 339 -8.90 -14.86 2.10
CA GLN A 339 -9.62 -14.47 3.32
C GLN A 339 -9.03 -15.11 4.58
N ASP A 340 -8.43 -16.29 4.46
CA ASP A 340 -7.76 -16.96 5.57
C ASP A 340 -6.55 -16.16 6.09
N LEU A 341 -5.93 -15.36 5.22
CA LEU A 341 -4.81 -14.48 5.57
C LEU A 341 -5.25 -13.04 5.88
N GLN A 342 -6.34 -12.59 5.27
CA GLN A 342 -6.81 -11.21 5.40
C GLN A 342 -7.88 -11.06 6.48
N GLY A 343 -8.61 -12.13 6.77
CA GLY A 343 -9.83 -12.05 7.57
C GLY A 343 -11.06 -11.79 6.68
N PHE A 344 -12.21 -11.72 7.30
CA PHE A 344 -13.49 -11.61 6.61
C PHE A 344 -14.49 -10.76 7.38
N TYR A 345 -15.47 -10.24 6.67
CA TYR A 345 -16.60 -9.55 7.26
C TYR A 345 -17.68 -10.55 7.69
N ASN A 346 -17.99 -10.59 8.98
CA ASN A 346 -19.10 -11.39 9.50
C ASN A 346 -20.40 -10.60 9.37
N TYR A 347 -21.25 -11.00 8.41
CA TYR A 347 -22.52 -10.33 8.13
C TYR A 347 -23.54 -10.45 9.26
N ILE A 348 -23.46 -11.48 10.11
CA ILE A 348 -24.37 -11.69 11.26
C ILE A 348 -23.99 -10.71 12.37
N GLU A 349 -22.72 -10.68 12.74
CA GLU A 349 -22.22 -9.80 13.78
C GLU A 349 -22.02 -8.36 13.30
N LYS A 350 -22.06 -8.13 12.00
CA LYS A 350 -21.72 -6.86 11.32
C LYS A 350 -20.34 -6.35 11.73
N LYS A 351 -19.37 -7.25 11.86
CA LYS A 351 -18.00 -6.96 12.27
C LYS A 351 -16.99 -7.58 11.33
N TYR A 352 -15.92 -6.85 11.08
CA TYR A 352 -14.76 -7.40 10.40
C TYR A 352 -13.91 -8.18 11.40
N LYS A 353 -13.57 -9.41 11.06
CA LYS A 353 -12.70 -10.30 11.83
C LYS A 353 -11.33 -10.37 11.16
N PRO A 354 -10.41 -9.47 11.52
CA PRO A 354 -9.07 -9.45 10.95
C PRO A 354 -8.24 -10.61 11.46
N ILE A 355 -7.32 -11.08 10.62
CA ILE A 355 -6.15 -11.82 11.06
C ILE A 355 -5.09 -10.81 11.55
N ASP A 356 -4.14 -11.27 12.33
CA ASP A 356 -3.12 -10.40 12.92
C ASP A 356 -2.29 -9.64 11.88
N LEU A 357 -2.09 -10.20 10.68
CA LEU A 357 -1.45 -9.49 9.58
C LEU A 357 -2.17 -8.17 9.24
N MET A 358 -3.49 -8.21 9.15
CA MET A 358 -4.28 -7.02 8.83
C MET A 358 -4.24 -6.00 9.97
N ARG A 359 -4.24 -6.47 11.23
CA ARG A 359 -4.05 -5.62 12.41
C ARG A 359 -2.68 -4.95 12.41
N GLY A 360 -1.64 -5.71 12.07
CA GLY A 360 -0.27 -5.20 11.96
C GLY A 360 -0.13 -4.13 10.88
N LEU A 361 -0.68 -4.37 9.69
CA LEU A 361 -0.69 -3.38 8.60
C LEU A 361 -1.48 -2.13 8.97
N TYR A 362 -2.63 -2.31 9.63
CA TYR A 362 -3.44 -1.19 10.11
C TYR A 362 -2.70 -0.37 11.16
N GLN A 363 -2.07 -1.03 12.14
CA GLN A 363 -1.27 -0.35 13.16
C GLN A 363 -0.09 0.39 12.52
N TYR A 364 0.60 -0.24 11.59
CA TYR A 364 1.72 0.38 10.89
C TYR A 364 1.31 1.67 10.15
N GLN A 365 0.17 1.64 9.48
CA GLN A 365 -0.36 2.78 8.72
C GLN A 365 -0.79 3.94 9.63
N ASN A 366 -1.33 3.65 10.82
CA ASN A 366 -2.00 4.63 11.68
C ASN A 366 -1.21 5.02 12.94
N ASP A 367 -0.19 4.24 13.33
CA ASP A 367 0.61 4.51 14.53
C ASP A 367 1.96 5.15 14.14
N PRO A 368 2.19 6.43 14.48
CA PRO A 368 3.45 7.09 14.18
C PRO A 368 4.69 6.40 14.77
N GLN A 369 4.53 5.66 15.88
CA GLN A 369 5.63 4.92 16.49
C GLN A 369 6.10 3.73 15.64
N MET A 370 5.28 3.27 14.70
CA MET A 370 5.64 2.21 13.77
C MET A 370 6.43 2.69 12.55
N ARG A 371 6.50 4.00 12.32
CA ARG A 371 7.25 4.55 11.18
C ARG A 371 8.69 4.11 11.20
N ASP A 372 9.16 3.70 10.03
CA ASP A 372 10.56 3.26 9.83
C ASP A 372 10.99 2.04 10.66
N ARG A 373 10.04 1.27 11.21
CA ARG A 373 10.33 0.02 11.89
C ARG A 373 10.21 -1.16 10.95
N LEU A 374 11.14 -2.09 11.10
CA LEU A 374 11.04 -3.38 10.45
C LEU A 374 10.01 -4.26 11.16
N VAL A 375 9.25 -4.99 10.36
CA VAL A 375 8.32 -6.03 10.80
C VAL A 375 8.65 -7.30 10.05
N ILE A 376 8.93 -8.38 10.76
CA ILE A 376 9.11 -9.70 10.17
C ILE A 376 7.80 -10.47 10.32
N VAL A 377 7.21 -10.82 9.19
CA VAL A 377 6.00 -11.65 9.13
C VAL A 377 6.42 -13.08 8.85
N LEU A 378 6.24 -13.95 9.82
CA LEU A 378 6.54 -15.37 9.72
C LEU A 378 5.27 -16.17 9.43
N LEU A 379 5.20 -16.76 8.25
CA LEU A 379 4.22 -17.77 7.89
C LEU A 379 4.75 -19.12 8.35
N ASP A 380 4.35 -19.56 9.53
CA ASP A 380 4.87 -20.78 10.12
C ASP A 380 4.13 -22.00 9.54
N GLU A 381 4.89 -23.00 9.12
CA GLU A 381 4.42 -24.20 8.42
C GLU A 381 3.58 -23.87 7.17
N MET A 382 4.07 -22.92 6.35
CA MET A 382 3.31 -22.34 5.23
C MET A 382 2.82 -23.37 4.20
N ASN A 383 3.42 -24.55 4.13
CA ASN A 383 3.05 -25.61 3.21
C ASN A 383 2.07 -26.65 3.78
N LEU A 384 1.49 -26.40 4.96
CA LEU A 384 0.33 -27.17 5.44
C LEU A 384 -0.91 -26.98 4.55
N ALA A 385 -0.99 -25.82 3.90
CA ALA A 385 -2.00 -25.50 2.91
C ALA A 385 -1.33 -25.10 1.58
N ARG A 386 -2.09 -25.06 0.50
CA ARG A 386 -1.56 -24.62 -0.80
C ARG A 386 -1.32 -23.12 -0.79
N VAL A 387 -0.05 -22.75 -0.82
CA VAL A 387 0.40 -21.34 -0.77
C VAL A 387 -0.24 -20.51 -1.88
N GLU A 388 -0.41 -21.08 -3.05
CA GLU A 388 -1.03 -20.43 -4.21
C GLU A 388 -2.48 -20.02 -3.99
N TYR A 389 -3.17 -20.56 -3.02
CA TYR A 389 -4.57 -20.24 -2.77
C TYR A 389 -4.69 -19.11 -1.75
N TYR A 390 -4.13 -19.29 -0.57
CA TYR A 390 -4.29 -18.31 0.48
C TYR A 390 -3.35 -17.09 0.35
N PHE A 391 -2.19 -17.24 -0.32
CA PHE A 391 -1.17 -16.20 -0.43
C PHE A 391 -1.07 -15.56 -1.82
N SER A 392 -1.87 -16.00 -2.80
CA SER A 392 -1.76 -15.56 -4.21
C SER A 392 -1.93 -14.06 -4.40
N ASP A 393 -2.94 -13.47 -3.75
CA ASP A 393 -3.19 -12.02 -3.83
C ASP A 393 -2.01 -11.24 -3.23
N PHE A 394 -1.51 -11.68 -2.09
CA PHE A 394 -0.33 -11.10 -1.45
C PHE A 394 0.91 -11.19 -2.33
N LEU A 395 1.20 -12.35 -2.92
CA LEU A 395 2.34 -12.50 -3.84
C LEU A 395 2.28 -11.51 -5.00
N SER A 396 1.10 -11.35 -5.59
CA SER A 396 0.88 -10.38 -6.67
C SER A 396 1.08 -8.93 -6.20
N LYS A 397 0.59 -8.62 -5.02
CA LYS A 397 0.71 -7.28 -4.41
C LYS A 397 2.16 -6.97 -4.03
N LEU A 398 2.90 -7.94 -3.48
CA LEU A 398 4.32 -7.78 -3.14
C LEU A 398 5.19 -7.52 -4.37
N GLU A 399 4.90 -8.15 -5.51
CA GLU A 399 5.58 -7.83 -6.77
C GLU A 399 5.30 -6.39 -7.24
N THR A 400 4.05 -5.97 -7.13
CA THR A 400 3.64 -4.63 -7.52
C THR A 400 4.25 -3.56 -6.62
N ARG A 401 4.51 -3.87 -5.35
CA ARG A 401 5.13 -2.99 -4.36
C ARG A 401 6.47 -2.42 -4.82
N ARG A 402 7.22 -3.17 -5.64
CA ARG A 402 8.50 -2.72 -6.23
C ARG A 402 8.37 -1.42 -7.03
N SER A 403 7.26 -1.23 -7.74
CA SER A 403 7.08 -0.13 -8.69
C SER A 403 6.17 0.98 -8.18
N LYS A 404 5.26 0.68 -7.27
CA LYS A 404 4.28 1.63 -6.73
C LYS A 404 3.78 1.21 -5.35
N SER A 405 3.29 2.18 -4.59
CA SER A 405 2.58 1.90 -3.33
C SER A 405 1.41 0.95 -3.61
N THR A 406 1.38 -0.13 -2.87
CA THR A 406 0.42 -1.22 -3.09
C THR A 406 -0.43 -1.41 -1.86
N TYR A 407 -1.70 -1.64 -2.07
CA TYR A 407 -2.70 -1.72 -1.02
C TYR A 407 -3.47 -3.03 -1.09
N LEU A 408 -3.88 -3.50 0.07
CA LEU A 408 -4.88 -4.54 0.24
C LEU A 408 -6.24 -3.90 0.45
N ASP A 409 -7.23 -4.39 -0.25
CA ASP A 409 -8.60 -3.97 -0.06
C ASP A 409 -9.21 -4.80 1.08
N LEU A 410 -9.81 -4.13 2.08
CA LEU A 410 -10.54 -4.79 3.15
C LEU A 410 -11.89 -5.27 2.62
N ASP A 411 -12.18 -6.55 2.77
CA ASP A 411 -13.53 -7.07 2.58
C ASP A 411 -14.41 -6.66 3.78
N VAL A 412 -14.98 -5.49 3.69
CA VAL A 412 -15.82 -4.90 4.74
C VAL A 412 -17.31 -4.97 4.39
N GLY A 413 -17.67 -5.81 3.44
CA GLY A 413 -19.05 -5.95 2.97
C GLY A 413 -19.63 -4.63 2.45
N SER A 414 -20.86 -4.33 2.85
CA SER A 414 -21.58 -3.11 2.43
C SER A 414 -21.33 -1.89 3.32
N LEU A 415 -20.34 -1.91 4.20
CA LEU A 415 -20.03 -0.76 5.06
C LEU A 415 -19.66 0.47 4.21
N PRO A 416 -20.29 1.60 4.42
CA PRO A 416 -20.01 2.84 3.67
C PRO A 416 -18.75 3.52 4.23
N LEU A 417 -17.59 2.89 4.04
CA LEU A 417 -16.30 3.44 4.45
C LEU A 417 -15.71 4.29 3.32
N PRO A 418 -15.01 5.37 3.65
CA PRO A 418 -14.16 6.10 2.71
C PRO A 418 -13.08 5.18 2.11
N GLU A 419 -12.65 5.44 0.88
CA GLU A 419 -11.69 4.60 0.16
C GLU A 419 -10.36 4.42 0.92
N ASN A 420 -9.88 5.49 1.56
CA ASN A 420 -8.67 5.48 2.38
C ASN A 420 -8.77 4.58 3.64
N GLN A 421 -9.98 4.27 4.12
CA GLN A 421 -10.19 3.36 5.24
C GLN A 421 -10.46 1.92 4.79
N ARG A 422 -10.74 1.71 3.49
CA ARG A 422 -10.93 0.39 2.90
C ARG A 422 -9.63 -0.26 2.45
N ARG A 423 -8.53 0.49 2.46
CA ARG A 423 -7.25 0.03 1.92
C ARG A 423 -6.15 0.09 2.96
N LEU A 424 -5.42 -0.99 3.10
CA LEU A 424 -4.22 -1.06 3.92
C LEU A 424 -2.97 -1.10 3.03
N LEU A 425 -2.05 -0.19 3.29
CA LEU A 425 -0.75 -0.17 2.63
C LEU A 425 0.05 -1.43 2.99
N ILE A 426 0.70 -2.05 2.00
CA ILE A 426 1.72 -3.06 2.22
C ILE A 426 3.08 -2.35 2.17
N PRO A 427 3.67 -1.99 3.32
CA PRO A 427 4.90 -1.22 3.34
C PRO A 427 6.12 -2.12 3.07
N HIS A 428 7.20 -1.53 2.55
CA HIS A 428 8.47 -2.23 2.32
C HIS A 428 9.11 -2.76 3.61
N GLN A 429 8.79 -2.16 4.74
CA GLN A 429 9.23 -2.53 6.07
C GLN A 429 8.72 -3.90 6.54
N PHE A 430 7.67 -4.42 5.91
CA PHE A 430 7.15 -5.76 6.17
C PHE A 430 7.92 -6.77 5.32
N LEU A 431 8.73 -7.56 6.00
CA LEU A 431 9.55 -8.62 5.42
C LEU A 431 8.88 -9.97 5.69
N PHE A 432 8.65 -10.73 4.63
CA PHE A 432 7.90 -11.98 4.69
C PHE A 432 8.85 -13.18 4.71
N VAL A 433 8.67 -14.03 5.69
CA VAL A 433 9.41 -15.28 5.85
C VAL A 433 8.42 -16.41 5.99
N GLY A 434 8.66 -17.52 5.31
CA GLY A 434 7.88 -18.73 5.47
C GLY A 434 8.74 -19.87 6.02
N THR A 435 8.20 -20.73 6.86
CA THR A 435 8.81 -22.03 7.17
C THR A 435 8.05 -23.13 6.49
N MET A 436 8.74 -24.16 6.07
CA MET A 436 8.11 -25.36 5.54
C MET A 436 8.83 -26.62 6.03
N ASN A 437 8.04 -27.64 6.32
CA ASN A 437 8.55 -28.98 6.58
C ASN A 437 8.52 -29.78 5.26
N GLU A 438 9.62 -30.47 4.97
CA GLU A 438 9.70 -31.38 3.81
C GLU A 438 9.40 -32.79 4.28
N ASP A 439 8.16 -33.05 4.67
CA ASP A 439 7.65 -34.39 5.00
C ASP A 439 6.61 -34.85 3.96
N GLU A 440 6.21 -36.10 4.05
CA GLU A 440 5.29 -36.73 3.08
C GLU A 440 3.86 -36.16 3.15
N THR A 441 3.53 -35.41 4.20
CA THR A 441 2.18 -34.89 4.47
C THR A 441 1.97 -33.48 4.00
N THR A 442 3.05 -32.78 3.61
CA THR A 442 3.03 -31.36 3.25
C THR A 442 2.92 -31.13 1.74
N GLN A 443 2.36 -29.96 1.37
CA GLN A 443 2.22 -29.58 -0.04
C GLN A 443 3.56 -29.10 -0.63
N SER A 444 3.84 -29.49 -1.87
CA SER A 444 4.99 -28.95 -2.61
C SER A 444 4.70 -27.52 -3.07
N LEU A 445 5.74 -26.68 -3.11
CA LEU A 445 5.62 -25.33 -3.66
C LEU A 445 5.56 -25.38 -5.19
N SER A 446 4.66 -24.61 -5.78
CA SER A 446 4.61 -24.43 -7.22
C SER A 446 5.74 -23.53 -7.73
N ASP A 447 6.05 -23.64 -9.02
CA ASP A 447 7.03 -22.77 -9.68
C ASP A 447 6.68 -21.30 -9.56
N LYS A 448 5.36 -20.96 -9.48
CA LYS A 448 4.91 -19.58 -9.27
C LYS A 448 5.38 -19.00 -7.95
N VAL A 449 5.46 -19.80 -6.91
CA VAL A 449 5.98 -19.41 -5.59
C VAL A 449 7.50 -19.42 -5.60
N LEU A 450 8.13 -20.48 -6.16
CA LEU A 450 9.58 -20.63 -6.25
C LEU A 450 10.25 -19.47 -6.99
N ASP A 451 9.68 -19.02 -8.09
CA ASP A 451 10.21 -17.87 -8.84
C ASP A 451 10.22 -16.57 -8.05
N ARG A 452 9.32 -16.46 -7.03
CA ARG A 452 9.15 -15.26 -6.19
C ARG A 452 9.78 -15.36 -4.82
N ALA A 453 10.31 -16.52 -4.47
CA ALA A 453 10.89 -16.78 -3.17
C ALA A 453 12.38 -17.12 -3.27
N ASN A 454 13.10 -16.89 -2.19
CA ASN A 454 14.40 -17.50 -1.96
C ASN A 454 14.20 -18.66 -0.97
N VAL A 455 14.50 -19.88 -1.39
CA VAL A 455 14.26 -21.09 -0.58
C VAL A 455 15.56 -21.58 0.03
N LEU A 456 15.74 -21.31 1.31
CA LEU A 456 16.89 -21.77 2.09
C LEU A 456 16.57 -23.14 2.67
N THR A 457 17.29 -24.14 2.24
CA THR A 457 17.07 -25.52 2.71
C THR A 457 18.00 -25.86 3.86
N PHE A 458 17.40 -26.24 4.97
CA PHE A 458 18.09 -26.71 6.17
C PHE A 458 18.30 -28.23 6.06
N GLY A 459 19.54 -28.64 5.86
CA GLY A 459 19.92 -30.04 5.81
C GLY A 459 19.77 -30.75 7.16
N LYS A 460 19.92 -32.07 7.13
CA LYS A 460 19.93 -32.88 8.35
C LYS A 460 21.17 -32.50 9.21
N PRO A 461 21.00 -32.23 10.51
CA PRO A 461 22.14 -31.99 11.40
C PRO A 461 23.07 -33.20 11.39
N GLN A 462 24.37 -32.96 11.29
CA GLN A 462 25.39 -34.03 11.32
C GLN A 462 25.44 -34.74 12.69
N ALA A 463 25.25 -33.97 13.75
CA ALA A 463 25.22 -34.47 15.11
C ALA A 463 23.95 -33.94 15.82
N LEU A 464 23.23 -34.82 16.46
CA LEU A 464 22.15 -34.45 17.35
C LEU A 464 22.73 -34.06 18.69
N LYS A 465 22.56 -32.80 19.08
CA LYS A 465 23.04 -32.26 20.34
C LYS A 465 21.91 -31.62 21.10
N LEU A 466 21.97 -31.67 22.42
CA LEU A 466 21.05 -30.93 23.26
C LEU A 466 21.36 -29.41 23.17
N ARG A 467 20.36 -28.58 23.24
CA ARG A 467 20.50 -27.10 23.19
C ARG A 467 21.49 -26.57 24.22
N GLN A 468 21.59 -27.23 25.37
CA GLN A 468 22.55 -26.87 26.43
C GLN A 468 24.02 -27.11 26.02
N GLU A 469 24.29 -28.08 25.14
CA GLU A 469 25.63 -28.37 24.64
C GLU A 469 26.17 -27.30 23.69
N TYR A 470 25.32 -26.51 23.08
CA TYR A 470 25.69 -25.38 22.24
C TYR A 470 25.95 -24.11 23.03
N ARG A 471 25.43 -24.01 24.28
CA ARG A 471 25.70 -22.85 25.13
C ARG A 471 27.13 -22.88 25.59
N GLN A 472 27.92 -21.91 25.16
CA GLN A 472 29.21 -21.65 25.78
C GLN A 472 29.00 -21.33 27.28
N ASN A 473 29.90 -21.75 28.14
CA ASN A 473 29.84 -21.51 29.60
C ASN A 473 29.79 -20.00 29.89
N GLY A 474 28.62 -19.43 29.99
CA GLY A 474 28.38 -18.01 30.21
C GLY A 474 26.91 -17.62 30.27
N THR A 475 26.63 -16.40 30.72
CA THR A 475 25.29 -15.82 30.67
C THR A 475 24.92 -15.56 29.19
N PRO A 476 23.71 -15.98 28.71
CA PRO A 476 23.29 -15.68 27.34
C PRO A 476 23.34 -14.17 27.07
N LEU A 477 23.90 -13.79 25.93
CA LEU A 477 23.92 -12.40 25.50
C LEU A 477 22.48 -11.89 25.37
N ALA A 478 22.19 -10.76 25.98
CA ALA A 478 20.93 -10.09 25.74
C ALA A 478 20.89 -9.55 24.30
N ALA A 479 19.72 -9.51 23.72
CA ALA A 479 19.55 -8.81 22.45
C ALA A 479 19.95 -7.34 22.64
N PRO A 480 20.61 -6.72 21.64
CA PRO A 480 21.03 -5.33 21.73
C PRO A 480 19.83 -4.40 21.99
N CYS A 481 19.99 -3.44 22.89
CA CYS A 481 18.94 -2.46 23.18
C CYS A 481 18.64 -1.59 21.95
N GLY A 482 17.37 -1.31 21.73
CA GLY A 482 16.91 -0.48 20.62
C GLY A 482 16.61 -1.29 19.35
N TYR A 483 16.20 -0.56 18.31
CA TYR A 483 15.86 -1.17 17.03
C TYR A 483 16.66 -0.54 15.89
N ILE A 484 16.91 -1.31 14.84
CA ILE A 484 17.46 -0.84 13.58
C ILE A 484 16.31 -0.32 12.74
N SER A 485 16.40 0.93 12.27
CA SER A 485 15.38 1.50 11.40
C SER A 485 15.43 0.87 10.00
N TYR A 486 14.30 0.87 9.30
CA TYR A 486 14.27 0.42 7.90
C TYR A 486 15.18 1.28 7.02
N SER A 487 15.26 2.58 7.29
CA SER A 487 16.18 3.47 6.56
C SER A 487 17.62 2.99 6.66
N GLN A 488 18.10 2.63 7.86
CA GLN A 488 19.43 2.06 8.05
C GLN A 488 19.59 0.68 7.39
N PHE A 489 18.58 -0.18 7.51
CA PHE A 489 18.57 -1.50 6.84
C PHE A 489 18.62 -1.35 5.33
N LYS A 490 17.93 -0.36 4.79
CA LYS A 490 17.90 -0.06 3.35
C LYS A 490 19.26 0.39 2.81
N ASP A 491 20.08 1.02 3.63
CA ASP A 491 21.42 1.45 3.22
C ASP A 491 22.35 0.26 2.89
N TRP A 492 22.05 -0.93 3.42
CA TRP A 492 22.72 -2.16 3.00
C TRP A 492 22.22 -2.72 1.67
N ILE A 493 21.06 -2.23 1.17
CA ILE A 493 20.46 -2.75 -0.07
C ILE A 493 21.10 -2.07 -1.28
N ARG A 494 21.78 -2.86 -2.09
CA ARG A 494 22.47 -2.40 -3.30
C ARG A 494 21.65 -2.73 -4.53
N LYS A 495 21.64 -1.79 -5.47
CA LYS A 495 21.02 -2.03 -6.78
C LYS A 495 22.06 -2.58 -7.76
N PRO A 496 21.75 -3.63 -8.51
CA PRO A 496 22.61 -4.10 -9.59
C PRO A 496 22.89 -2.97 -10.57
N VAL A 497 24.17 -2.72 -10.83
CA VAL A 497 24.62 -1.75 -11.84
C VAL A 497 24.86 -2.51 -13.13
N PRO A 498 24.12 -2.21 -14.22
CA PRO A 498 24.38 -2.82 -15.52
C PRO A 498 25.84 -2.67 -15.95
N ASN A 499 26.39 -3.72 -16.57
CA ASN A 499 27.77 -3.77 -17.06
C ASN A 499 28.87 -3.68 -15.98
N SER A 500 28.53 -3.82 -14.70
CA SER A 500 29.56 -4.04 -13.67
C SER A 500 30.13 -5.44 -13.79
N LEU A 501 31.39 -5.61 -13.38
CA LEU A 501 32.09 -6.90 -13.45
C LEU A 501 31.29 -8.04 -12.82
N VAL A 502 30.73 -7.79 -11.63
CA VAL A 502 29.90 -8.77 -10.92
C VAL A 502 28.66 -9.15 -11.72
N VAL A 503 27.95 -8.17 -12.29
CA VAL A 503 26.73 -8.42 -13.06
C VAL A 503 27.02 -9.16 -14.36
N GLU A 504 28.10 -8.82 -15.05
CA GLU A 504 28.52 -9.52 -16.28
C GLU A 504 28.97 -10.96 -15.96
N GLU A 505 29.65 -11.18 -14.86
CA GLU A 505 30.03 -12.52 -14.42
C GLU A 505 28.80 -13.36 -14.08
N VAL A 506 27.86 -12.81 -13.32
CA VAL A 506 26.56 -13.48 -13.04
C VAL A 506 25.83 -13.80 -14.35
N ARG A 507 25.81 -12.85 -15.30
CA ARG A 507 25.17 -13.06 -16.62
C ARG A 507 25.76 -14.27 -17.33
N ARG A 508 27.09 -14.36 -17.41
CA ARG A 508 27.79 -15.48 -18.03
C ARG A 508 27.34 -16.82 -17.49
N TYR A 509 27.29 -16.97 -16.15
CA TYR A 509 26.81 -18.20 -15.53
C TYR A 509 25.34 -18.49 -15.83
N LEU A 510 24.51 -17.46 -15.80
CA LEU A 510 23.07 -17.61 -16.00
C LEU A 510 22.71 -17.89 -17.48
N ASP A 511 23.42 -17.31 -18.43
CA ASP A 511 23.23 -17.60 -19.85
C ASP A 511 23.58 -19.07 -20.14
N ASN A 512 24.69 -19.58 -19.61
CA ASN A 512 25.06 -20.97 -19.71
C ASN A 512 24.03 -21.90 -19.03
N ALA A 513 23.62 -21.54 -17.80
CA ALA A 513 22.60 -22.29 -17.09
C ALA A 513 21.27 -22.34 -17.85
N ASN A 514 20.84 -21.22 -18.42
CA ASN A 514 19.57 -21.13 -19.13
C ASN A 514 19.55 -21.93 -20.42
N GLN A 515 20.68 -22.01 -21.15
CA GLN A 515 20.82 -22.88 -22.32
C GLN A 515 20.63 -24.36 -21.96
N ILE A 516 21.17 -24.78 -20.81
CA ILE A 516 20.99 -26.16 -20.33
C ILE A 516 19.55 -26.36 -19.86
N MET A 517 19.01 -25.41 -19.09
CA MET A 517 17.64 -25.46 -18.59
C MET A 517 16.59 -25.47 -19.72
N GLU A 518 16.88 -24.80 -20.85
CA GLU A 518 16.01 -24.83 -22.04
C GLU A 518 15.94 -26.24 -22.64
N LYS A 519 17.07 -26.93 -22.75
CA LYS A 519 17.11 -28.32 -23.20
C LYS A 519 16.35 -29.26 -22.26
N LEU A 520 16.40 -28.99 -20.97
CA LEU A 520 15.67 -29.72 -19.93
C LEU A 520 14.17 -29.35 -19.86
N GLY A 521 13.71 -28.42 -20.69
CA GLY A 521 12.31 -27.97 -20.72
C GLY A 521 11.91 -26.99 -19.60
N HIS A 522 12.88 -26.45 -18.85
CA HIS A 522 12.67 -25.53 -17.73
C HIS A 522 13.40 -24.19 -17.89
N PRO A 523 13.31 -23.50 -19.04
CA PRO A 523 13.96 -22.21 -19.23
C PRO A 523 13.44 -21.19 -18.23
N PHE A 524 14.27 -20.22 -17.89
CA PHE A 524 13.87 -19.11 -17.06
C PHE A 524 14.04 -17.75 -17.79
N ALA A 525 13.24 -16.78 -17.36
CA ALA A 525 13.20 -15.46 -17.99
C ALA A 525 13.75 -14.36 -17.08
N HIS A 526 13.57 -13.10 -17.50
CA HIS A 526 14.11 -11.91 -16.85
C HIS A 526 13.86 -11.80 -15.34
N ARG A 527 12.75 -12.33 -14.82
CA ARG A 527 12.44 -12.30 -13.39
C ARG A 527 13.49 -13.04 -12.59
N VAL A 528 13.77 -14.29 -12.97
CA VAL A 528 14.75 -15.13 -12.27
C VAL A 528 16.14 -14.54 -12.43
N TYR A 529 16.51 -14.06 -13.63
CA TYR A 529 17.75 -13.35 -13.87
C TYR A 529 17.93 -12.15 -12.94
N GLN A 530 16.92 -11.27 -12.83
CA GLN A 530 16.96 -10.10 -11.96
C GLN A 530 17.05 -10.49 -10.47
N ALA A 531 16.32 -11.53 -10.08
CA ALA A 531 16.32 -12.00 -8.70
C ALA A 531 17.70 -12.54 -8.30
N ILE A 532 18.30 -13.37 -9.13
CA ILE A 532 19.64 -13.94 -8.88
C ILE A 532 20.68 -12.82 -8.86
N THR A 533 20.66 -11.93 -9.84
CA THR A 533 21.60 -10.81 -9.90
C THR A 533 21.50 -9.91 -8.69
N ALA A 534 20.26 -9.58 -8.27
CA ALA A 534 20.05 -8.76 -7.08
C ALA A 534 20.52 -9.47 -5.80
N TYR A 535 20.32 -10.77 -5.69
CA TYR A 535 20.78 -11.54 -4.55
C TYR A 535 22.32 -11.52 -4.47
N VAL A 536 23.00 -11.84 -5.57
CA VAL A 536 24.47 -11.89 -5.61
C VAL A 536 25.07 -10.52 -5.27
N VAL A 537 24.57 -9.43 -5.85
CA VAL A 537 25.05 -8.06 -5.56
C VAL A 537 24.82 -7.66 -4.09
N ASN A 538 23.78 -8.20 -3.47
CA ASN A 538 23.44 -7.91 -2.08
C ASN A 538 24.03 -8.91 -1.08
N TYR A 539 24.75 -9.93 -1.54
CA TYR A 539 25.38 -10.89 -0.65
C TYR A 539 26.63 -10.24 0.02
N PRO A 540 26.76 -10.30 1.35
CA PRO A 540 27.88 -9.68 2.06
C PRO A 540 29.23 -10.23 1.58
N GLY A 541 30.17 -9.34 1.26
CA GLY A 541 31.50 -9.68 0.76
C GLY A 541 31.64 -9.64 -0.77
N VAL A 542 30.56 -9.78 -1.53
CA VAL A 542 30.63 -9.83 -3.00
C VAL A 542 31.10 -8.51 -3.61
N MET A 543 30.54 -7.41 -3.18
CA MET A 543 30.91 -6.08 -3.70
C MET A 543 32.28 -5.60 -3.23
N GLU A 544 32.81 -6.23 -2.21
CA GLU A 544 34.18 -6.05 -1.67
C GLU A 544 35.20 -6.88 -2.44
N GLY A 545 34.75 -7.72 -3.37
CA GLY A 545 35.62 -8.56 -4.20
C GLY A 545 36.00 -9.89 -3.57
N GLU A 546 35.30 -10.33 -2.53
CA GLU A 546 35.51 -11.65 -1.92
C GLU A 546 35.02 -12.75 -2.87
N LYS A 547 35.94 -13.47 -3.50
CA LYS A 547 35.64 -14.52 -4.47
C LYS A 547 34.79 -15.65 -3.84
N GLU A 548 35.05 -16.03 -2.63
CA GLU A 548 34.31 -17.08 -1.93
C GLU A 548 32.86 -16.63 -1.62
N ALA A 549 32.64 -15.35 -1.30
CA ALA A 549 31.30 -14.79 -1.14
C ALA A 549 30.52 -14.81 -2.45
N PHE A 550 31.17 -14.49 -3.58
CA PHE A 550 30.56 -14.57 -4.91
C PHE A 550 30.14 -16.01 -5.27
N LYS A 551 31.06 -16.96 -5.08
CA LYS A 551 30.76 -18.39 -5.32
C LYS A 551 29.60 -18.86 -4.45
N ALA A 552 29.64 -18.57 -3.15
CA ALA A 552 28.57 -18.93 -2.23
C ALA A 552 27.22 -18.30 -2.61
N ALA A 553 27.21 -17.02 -2.97
CA ALA A 553 26.00 -16.32 -3.39
C ALA A 553 25.38 -16.91 -4.68
N LEU A 554 26.25 -17.22 -5.65
CA LEU A 554 25.81 -17.82 -6.91
C LEU A 554 25.30 -19.25 -6.69
N ALA A 555 26.04 -20.05 -5.91
CA ALA A 555 25.65 -21.39 -5.54
C ALA A 555 24.32 -21.42 -4.79
N ASP A 556 24.13 -20.49 -3.84
CA ASP A 556 22.85 -20.34 -3.13
C ASP A 556 21.70 -20.15 -4.11
N GLN A 557 21.86 -19.27 -5.10
CA GLN A 557 20.78 -18.98 -6.05
C GLN A 557 20.54 -20.13 -7.05
N PHE A 558 21.57 -20.86 -7.44
CA PHE A 558 21.40 -22.11 -8.19
C PHE A 558 20.56 -23.09 -7.37
N GLY A 559 20.93 -23.31 -6.10
CA GLY A 559 20.21 -24.22 -5.21
C GLY A 559 18.79 -23.78 -4.86
N GLN A 560 18.54 -22.48 -4.80
CA GLN A 560 17.25 -21.93 -4.37
C GLN A 560 16.27 -21.75 -5.53
N LYS A 561 16.74 -21.44 -6.75
CA LYS A 561 15.86 -21.04 -7.86
C LYS A 561 15.93 -21.94 -9.09
N LEU A 562 17.07 -22.54 -9.39
CA LEU A 562 17.25 -23.35 -10.60
C LEU A 562 17.05 -24.83 -10.33
N LEU A 563 17.80 -25.39 -9.40
CA LEU A 563 17.78 -26.83 -9.13
C LEU A 563 16.44 -27.37 -8.60
N PRO A 564 15.64 -26.62 -7.82
CA PRO A 564 14.30 -27.07 -7.45
C PRO A 564 13.36 -27.32 -8.63
N LYS A 565 13.58 -26.67 -9.76
CA LYS A 565 12.78 -26.86 -11.00
C LYS A 565 13.09 -28.16 -11.71
N LEU A 566 14.24 -28.75 -11.43
CA LEU A 566 14.65 -30.02 -12.03
C LEU A 566 14.11 -31.24 -11.26
N ARG A 567 13.40 -31.03 -10.15
CA ARG A 567 12.81 -32.13 -9.37
C ARG A 567 11.89 -32.99 -10.24
N GLY A 568 12.12 -34.32 -10.18
CA GLY A 568 11.29 -35.27 -10.88
C GLY A 568 11.71 -35.55 -12.31
N LEU A 569 12.75 -34.89 -12.86
CA LEU A 569 13.32 -35.26 -14.15
C LEU A 569 13.89 -36.67 -14.10
N MET A 570 13.64 -37.45 -15.14
CA MET A 570 14.22 -38.78 -15.30
C MET A 570 15.70 -38.65 -15.70
N ILE A 571 16.58 -39.13 -14.84
CA ILE A 571 18.04 -38.95 -14.98
C ILE A 571 18.55 -39.59 -16.27
N ASP A 572 18.03 -40.78 -16.62
CA ASP A 572 18.43 -41.50 -17.81
C ASP A 572 18.07 -40.76 -19.10
N GLU A 573 16.96 -40.01 -19.10
CA GLU A 573 16.50 -39.23 -20.27
C GLU A 573 17.25 -37.90 -20.45
N CYS A 574 17.83 -37.38 -19.38
CA CYS A 574 18.47 -36.06 -19.36
C CYS A 574 19.95 -36.13 -18.92
N HIS A 575 20.59 -37.27 -19.14
CA HIS A 575 21.96 -37.51 -18.64
C HIS A 575 22.97 -36.48 -19.17
N GLU A 576 22.95 -36.21 -20.47
CA GLU A 576 23.89 -35.27 -21.11
C GLU A 576 23.75 -33.86 -20.58
N GLU A 577 22.51 -33.39 -20.41
CA GLU A 577 22.21 -32.07 -19.90
C GLU A 577 22.58 -31.96 -18.41
N LEU A 578 22.34 -32.98 -17.62
CA LEU A 578 22.75 -33.01 -16.21
C LEU A 578 24.27 -33.05 -16.06
N GLU A 579 25.01 -33.71 -16.96
CA GLU A 579 26.47 -33.63 -16.99
C GLU A 579 26.98 -32.25 -17.41
N GLN A 580 26.34 -31.58 -18.40
CA GLN A 580 26.65 -30.21 -18.75
C GLN A 580 26.39 -29.29 -17.54
N PHE A 581 25.32 -29.52 -16.81
CA PHE A 581 25.01 -28.75 -15.60
C PHE A 581 26.02 -29.01 -14.47
N SER A 582 26.47 -30.27 -14.32
CA SER A 582 27.55 -30.63 -13.39
C SER A 582 28.85 -29.87 -13.70
N GLY A 583 29.23 -29.78 -14.99
CA GLY A 583 30.37 -28.99 -15.42
C GLY A 583 30.25 -27.51 -15.05
N LEU A 584 29.07 -26.92 -15.26
CA LEU A 584 28.81 -25.52 -14.87
C LEU A 584 28.89 -25.33 -13.34
N ILE A 585 28.41 -26.28 -12.55
CA ILE A 585 28.50 -26.25 -11.09
C ILE A 585 29.95 -26.31 -10.65
N GLN A 586 30.77 -27.16 -11.30
CA GLN A 586 32.21 -27.22 -11.02
C GLN A 586 32.94 -25.90 -11.34
N GLU A 587 32.50 -25.15 -12.36
CA GLU A 587 33.03 -23.82 -12.64
C GLU A 587 32.71 -22.80 -11.51
N ILE A 588 31.55 -22.93 -10.85
CA ILE A 588 31.22 -22.11 -9.66
C ILE A 588 32.21 -22.42 -8.52
N ALA A 589 32.70 -23.66 -8.46
CA ALA A 589 33.66 -24.15 -7.47
C ALA A 589 33.18 -23.95 -6.02
N ASP A 590 31.92 -24.34 -5.76
CA ASP A 590 31.33 -24.40 -4.42
C ASP A 590 31.13 -25.87 -4.03
N PRO A 591 31.93 -26.39 -3.06
CA PRO A 591 31.88 -27.81 -2.72
C PRO A 591 30.52 -28.31 -2.21
N SER A 592 29.78 -27.43 -1.51
CA SER A 592 28.45 -27.77 -0.99
C SER A 592 27.44 -27.95 -2.11
N LEU A 593 27.48 -27.09 -3.13
CA LEU A 593 26.63 -27.18 -4.31
C LEU A 593 26.97 -28.44 -5.14
N GLU A 594 28.27 -28.68 -5.38
CA GLU A 594 28.75 -29.85 -6.11
C GLU A 594 28.27 -31.14 -5.45
N GLN A 595 28.50 -31.27 -4.15
CA GLN A 595 28.10 -32.45 -3.38
C GLN A 595 26.58 -32.65 -3.39
N ALA A 596 25.81 -31.58 -3.19
CA ALA A 596 24.36 -31.64 -3.16
C ALA A 596 23.78 -32.00 -4.54
N PHE A 597 24.39 -31.50 -5.61
CA PHE A 597 23.98 -31.81 -6.97
C PHE A 597 24.24 -33.29 -7.33
N GLU A 598 25.41 -33.79 -7.01
CA GLU A 598 25.74 -35.21 -7.23
C GLU A 598 24.83 -36.15 -6.40
N GLN A 599 24.47 -35.75 -5.19
CA GLN A 599 23.48 -36.50 -4.42
C GLN A 599 22.07 -36.42 -5.05
N ALA A 600 21.69 -35.29 -5.64
CA ALA A 600 20.41 -35.15 -6.34
C ALA A 600 20.34 -36.05 -7.58
N LYS A 601 21.47 -36.27 -8.29
CA LYS A 601 21.61 -37.22 -9.41
C LYS A 601 21.49 -38.70 -8.96
N GLN A 602 21.71 -39.00 -7.67
CA GLN A 602 21.52 -40.34 -7.10
C GLN A 602 20.11 -40.55 -6.54
N GLY A 603 19.14 -39.77 -6.99
CA GLY A 603 17.76 -39.82 -6.52
C GLY A 603 17.11 -41.18 -6.68
N ARG A 604 16.17 -41.50 -5.79
CA ARG A 604 15.41 -42.76 -5.84
C ARG A 604 14.59 -42.85 -7.13
N TYR A 605 14.45 -44.04 -7.64
CA TYR A 605 13.67 -44.36 -8.86
C TYR A 605 14.18 -43.67 -10.14
N GLY A 606 15.49 -43.34 -10.22
CA GLY A 606 16.06 -42.70 -11.40
C GLY A 606 15.59 -41.25 -11.63
N GLN A 607 15.02 -40.61 -10.61
CA GLN A 607 14.56 -39.25 -10.70
C GLN A 607 15.53 -38.29 -9.99
N PHE A 608 15.76 -37.10 -10.59
CA PHE A 608 16.51 -36.05 -9.97
C PHE A 608 15.77 -35.50 -8.73
N GLN A 609 16.41 -35.58 -7.56
CA GLN A 609 15.81 -35.19 -6.29
C GLN A 609 16.63 -34.12 -5.59
N TRP A 610 16.35 -32.87 -5.93
CA TRP A 610 16.98 -31.76 -5.23
C TRP A 610 16.43 -31.63 -3.79
N ARG A 611 17.33 -31.73 -2.80
CA ARG A 611 17.00 -31.63 -1.36
C ARG A 611 17.68 -30.45 -0.67
N GLY A 612 18.28 -29.52 -1.45
CA GLY A 612 19.05 -28.42 -0.94
C GLY A 612 20.49 -28.81 -0.55
N PHE A 613 21.18 -27.88 0.07
CA PHE A 613 22.56 -28.12 0.49
C PHE A 613 22.62 -29.14 1.61
N VAL A 614 23.57 -30.05 1.49
CA VAL A 614 23.97 -30.91 2.61
C VAL A 614 24.67 -29.99 3.62
N SER A 615 24.34 -30.10 4.92
CA SER A 615 24.97 -29.27 5.95
C SER A 615 26.48 -29.34 5.81
N GLU A 616 27.11 -28.17 5.69
CA GLU A 616 28.56 -28.05 5.60
C GLU A 616 29.23 -28.84 6.73
N THR A 617 30.11 -29.72 6.35
CA THR A 617 31.12 -30.24 7.25
C THR A 617 31.83 -29.04 7.87
N THR A 618 31.62 -28.81 9.15
CA THR A 618 32.59 -28.05 9.92
C THR A 618 33.93 -28.65 9.52
N THR A 619 34.77 -27.87 8.86
CA THR A 619 36.10 -28.28 8.44
C THR A 619 36.70 -28.99 9.63
N SER A 620 36.96 -30.28 9.51
CA SER A 620 37.55 -31.08 10.54
C SER A 620 38.86 -30.36 10.93
N MET A 621 38.92 -29.76 12.11
CA MET A 621 40.17 -29.69 12.82
C MET A 621 40.72 -31.10 12.74
N SER A 622 41.86 -31.24 12.09
CA SER A 622 42.47 -32.50 11.80
C SER A 622 42.48 -33.35 13.07
N ILE A 623 42.06 -34.62 12.93
CA ILE A 623 42.11 -35.63 14.01
C ILE A 623 43.54 -35.67 14.65
N GLY A 624 44.54 -35.10 13.98
CA GLY A 624 45.90 -34.89 14.50
C GLY A 624 45.98 -34.01 15.75
N ASP A 625 45.28 -32.86 15.75
CA ASP A 625 45.41 -31.89 16.87
C ASP A 625 44.64 -32.32 18.13
N SER A 626 43.58 -33.15 17.94
CA SER A 626 42.78 -33.70 19.06
C SER A 626 43.50 -34.87 19.78
N LEU A 627 44.34 -35.60 19.09
CA LEU A 627 45.15 -36.69 19.69
C LEU A 627 46.39 -36.15 20.44
N GLU A 628 46.98 -35.03 20.01
CA GLU A 628 48.02 -34.37 20.74
C GLU A 628 47.52 -33.70 22.03
N ALA A 629 46.32 -33.09 22.01
CA ALA A 629 45.72 -32.51 23.21
C ALA A 629 45.31 -33.57 24.25
N LEU A 630 44.86 -34.74 23.81
CA LEU A 630 44.55 -35.86 24.70
C LEU A 630 45.78 -36.57 25.23
N SER A 631 46.89 -36.60 24.49
CA SER A 631 48.16 -37.16 24.98
C SER A 631 48.84 -36.27 26.00
N GLN A 632 48.70 -34.95 25.94
CA GLN A 632 49.23 -34.02 26.94
C GLN A 632 48.38 -33.97 28.22
N SER A 633 47.11 -34.33 28.22
CA SER A 633 46.28 -34.39 29.43
C SER A 633 46.41 -35.68 30.23
N LEU A 634 46.99 -36.73 29.65
CA LEU A 634 47.25 -38.02 30.30
C LEU A 634 48.66 -38.15 30.90
N CYS A 635 49.54 -37.14 30.74
CA CYS A 635 50.87 -37.10 31.35
C CYS A 635 50.95 -36.23 32.60
N ILE A 636 49.85 -35.72 33.14
CA ILE A 636 49.76 -34.99 34.41
C ILE A 636 48.64 -35.58 35.26
N SER A 637 48.92 -36.77 35.79
CA SER A 637 48.30 -37.32 36.99
C SER A 637 49.22 -38.33 37.64
#